data_38886cbc525ad3982d3b5134e4c25bdf
#
_entry.id   38886cbc525ad3982d3b5134e4c25bdf
#
_cell.length_a   1.000
_cell.length_b   1.000
_cell.length_c   1.000
_cell.angle_alpha   90.00
_cell.angle_beta   90.00
_cell.angle_gamma   90.00
#
_symmetry.space_group_name_H-M   'P 1'
#
loop_
_entity.id
_entity.type
_entity.pdbx_description
1 polymer ?
#
loop_
_entity_poly.entity_id
_entity_poly.type
_entity_poly.pdbx_seq_one_letter_code
_entity_poly.pdbx_strand_id
1 'polypeptide(L)'
;SAVTLDRKMLSGFIEKHCTKCHGPKKQKGETRLDTLSIEITNSDTALQWQEVLDVLNLGEMPPDDEPAPSTEELKNVLAHLTEALTKSKKRLSESGGDTALRRINRREYKYTIDDLFGLRVPDELLPPDDIAEGYDTVGHDQQFSSYHFDDYLKTAKTIVEVALKWVDQPRLEAKHSVNQPEERTNKHLLSYVADYDKKMARIKAGATHTQVGIEDERQLQLFIKRYDSRAGGRKRYLQRTFADQGIYLSDAGSSSHAVGSYQINMDPRATYKFRFAAAIAQETPTIRHFLKCRVGERTIGYFKVDGSFEKTSLHEIEYRAHLSDTRVGFNVTENRGNLSLGTYLQKVGHKAEWSSSIWVDRLETEGPFYPNTPSFFEKHYLQTLGQSEVENEDEQAKRFLLAFTREAFRQKDPAAEFIDRVYKLFQLNRKNKRSIKESLVTPLSMVLSSPSFLYIMEDSPTTGEQFVSDTELAHRISYFLWSRPANGQLLQAAADGKLSDPIMLRKILDEMLKHRNSWSLAEGFFSQWADLKRFDEIAINEAEHISFNNGIRESARLEAQHIFHAMVKENRSLTDLIDSNFTVINDLLAFHYNLEYPDKDSEFAKVSLPANSPRGGMIGTTAFLTMGSNGERSSPIIRGALLMEKFLHREPSPPPPNVPELALASDEPLSVKEIVDLHRKKAQCASCHNSFDPLGFGLENFDLLGQWRDEETLGNVGKKNSKKGKKTKRIPIQAKGVFPNSNRPFKNLREFREGLVDHKHLLTRSISEGLLSYGLGRHIEFADQQAIDEICTNAASNNEQVRDLIFEIIKHPIFRRSDKTE
;
A
#
# COMPACT_ATOMS: atom_id res chain seq x y z
N SER A 1 40.96 8.77 -14.77
CA SER A 1 41.70 9.90 -14.09
C SER A 1 40.69 10.76 -13.38
N ALA A 2 40.97 11.20 -12.16
CA ALA A 2 40.07 12.06 -11.38
C ALA A 2 39.74 13.36 -12.12
N VAL A 3 38.50 13.87 -11.96
CA VAL A 3 38.18 15.24 -12.38
C VAL A 3 38.58 16.16 -11.24
N THR A 4 39.50 17.08 -11.53
CA THR A 4 40.05 17.99 -10.53
C THR A 4 39.43 19.37 -10.70
N LEU A 5 38.89 19.91 -9.64
CA LEU A 5 38.32 21.26 -9.59
C LEU A 5 39.42 22.32 -9.50
N ASP A 6 39.17 23.53 -9.99
CA ASP A 6 40.11 24.64 -9.86
C ASP A 6 40.28 25.07 -8.39
N ARG A 7 41.41 24.65 -7.80
CA ARG A 7 41.69 24.87 -6.38
C ARG A 7 41.70 26.36 -6.03
N LYS A 8 42.28 27.21 -6.90
CA LYS A 8 42.46 28.62 -6.58
C LYS A 8 41.13 29.39 -6.57
N MET A 9 40.29 29.08 -7.52
CA MET A 9 38.94 29.70 -7.64
C MET A 9 38.03 29.24 -6.52
N LEU A 10 37.91 27.93 -6.30
CA LEU A 10 36.96 27.37 -5.33
C LEU A 10 37.39 27.62 -3.88
N SER A 11 38.66 27.42 -3.54
CA SER A 11 39.14 27.70 -2.17
C SER A 11 38.93 29.16 -1.77
N GLY A 12 39.16 30.11 -2.67
CA GLY A 12 38.90 31.53 -2.41
C GLY A 12 37.40 31.84 -2.20
N PHE A 13 36.56 31.23 -3.00
CA PHE A 13 35.08 31.39 -2.86
C PHE A 13 34.58 30.77 -1.56
N ILE A 14 34.95 29.53 -1.27
CA ILE A 14 34.57 28.80 -0.07
C ILE A 14 35.07 29.51 1.19
N GLU A 15 36.34 29.92 1.22
CA GLU A 15 36.89 30.63 2.37
C GLU A 15 36.18 31.95 2.65
N LYS A 16 35.81 32.67 1.60
CA LYS A 16 35.13 33.98 1.70
C LYS A 16 33.67 33.90 2.08
N HIS A 17 32.93 32.90 1.54
CA HIS A 17 31.47 32.87 1.62
C HIS A 17 30.90 31.70 2.43
N CYS A 18 31.65 30.62 2.67
CA CYS A 18 31.11 29.38 3.21
C CYS A 18 31.69 29.00 4.59
N THR A 19 33.02 29.13 4.79
CA THR A 19 33.75 28.58 5.96
C THR A 19 33.38 29.20 7.30
N LYS A 20 32.76 30.39 7.29
CA LYS A 20 32.22 30.99 8.51
C LYS A 20 31.16 30.11 9.20
N CYS A 21 30.38 29.35 8.40
CA CYS A 21 29.34 28.47 8.86
C CYS A 21 29.63 26.99 8.63
N HIS A 22 30.38 26.63 7.58
CA HIS A 22 30.74 25.27 7.16
C HIS A 22 32.24 25.00 7.23
N GLY A 23 32.86 25.36 8.34
CA GLY A 23 34.29 25.27 8.57
C GLY A 23 34.67 24.64 9.92
N PRO A 24 35.95 24.72 10.36
CA PRO A 24 36.43 24.01 11.54
C PRO A 24 35.80 24.48 12.85
N LYS A 25 35.32 25.74 12.92
CA LYS A 25 34.72 26.34 14.13
C LYS A 25 33.21 26.16 14.20
N LYS A 26 32.54 26.07 13.07
CA LYS A 26 31.09 25.85 12.96
C LYS A 26 30.82 24.89 11.82
N GLN A 27 29.91 23.96 12.02
CA GLN A 27 29.50 22.94 11.06
C GLN A 27 27.95 22.94 11.00
N LYS A 28 27.37 24.02 10.45
CA LYS A 28 25.93 24.09 10.28
C LYS A 28 25.49 23.02 9.29
N GLY A 29 24.40 22.31 9.62
CA GLY A 29 23.92 21.19 8.82
C GLY A 29 24.91 20.03 8.73
N GLU A 30 25.82 19.88 9.74
CA GLU A 30 26.85 18.84 9.79
C GLU A 30 27.84 18.85 8.62
N THR A 31 27.82 19.92 7.80
CA THR A 31 28.62 20.04 6.56
C THR A 31 29.89 20.84 6.78
N ARG A 32 31.02 20.29 6.29
CA ARG A 32 32.33 20.94 6.24
C ARG A 32 32.83 21.07 4.81
N LEU A 33 33.02 22.31 4.35
CA LEU A 33 33.47 22.61 2.99
C LEU A 33 34.98 22.88 2.90
N ASP A 34 35.60 23.24 4.00
CA ASP A 34 37.06 23.50 4.06
C ASP A 34 37.90 22.22 3.89
N THR A 35 37.34 21.07 4.14
CA THR A 35 37.99 19.75 3.98
C THR A 35 37.48 18.93 2.80
N LEU A 36 36.47 19.46 2.05
CA LEU A 36 35.92 18.77 0.90
C LEU A 36 37.02 18.62 -0.20
N SER A 37 37.16 17.39 -0.69
CA SER A 37 38.15 17.09 -1.73
C SER A 37 37.80 17.83 -3.04
N ILE A 38 38.76 18.50 -3.60
CA ILE A 38 38.67 19.09 -4.94
C ILE A 38 38.87 18.06 -6.07
N GLU A 39 39.31 16.85 -5.73
CA GLU A 39 39.40 15.73 -6.67
C GLU A 39 38.14 14.89 -6.56
N ILE A 40 37.32 14.91 -7.56
CA ILE A 40 36.15 14.08 -7.65
C ILE A 40 36.57 12.69 -8.14
N THR A 41 36.74 11.75 -7.19
CA THR A 41 37.22 10.39 -7.48
C THR A 41 36.13 9.36 -7.45
N ASN A 42 35.07 9.57 -6.66
CA ASN A 42 33.96 8.66 -6.41
C ASN A 42 32.62 9.41 -6.35
N SER A 43 31.54 8.65 -6.23
CA SER A 43 30.17 9.17 -6.16
C SER A 43 29.93 10.09 -4.96
N ASP A 44 30.49 9.76 -3.77
CA ASP A 44 30.28 10.55 -2.55
C ASP A 44 30.79 11.98 -2.68
N THR A 45 32.05 12.11 -3.17
CA THR A 45 32.64 13.44 -3.41
C THR A 45 31.86 14.21 -4.48
N ALA A 46 31.35 13.52 -5.50
CA ALA A 46 30.55 14.12 -6.54
C ALA A 46 29.20 14.63 -6.01
N LEU A 47 28.53 13.86 -5.17
CA LEU A 47 27.25 14.23 -4.52
C LEU A 47 27.41 15.45 -3.63
N GLN A 48 28.45 15.51 -2.82
CA GLN A 48 28.75 16.66 -1.97
C GLN A 48 28.94 17.95 -2.79
N TRP A 49 29.64 17.89 -3.93
CA TRP A 49 29.78 19.04 -4.83
C TRP A 49 28.48 19.34 -5.61
N GLN A 50 27.66 18.34 -5.91
CA GLN A 50 26.33 18.55 -6.50
C GLN A 50 25.43 19.33 -5.54
N GLU A 51 25.41 18.96 -4.26
CA GLU A 51 24.66 19.65 -3.22
C GLU A 51 25.10 21.13 -3.11
N VAL A 52 26.40 21.40 -3.14
CA VAL A 52 26.93 22.78 -3.17
C VAL A 52 26.43 23.54 -4.40
N LEU A 53 26.47 22.92 -5.58
CA LEU A 53 25.96 23.50 -6.82
C LEU A 53 24.47 23.84 -6.73
N ASP A 54 23.68 22.91 -6.18
CA ASP A 54 22.20 23.02 -6.09
C ASP A 54 21.78 24.15 -5.15
N VAL A 55 22.36 24.24 -3.95
CA VAL A 55 22.03 25.32 -2.99
C VAL A 55 22.48 26.71 -3.47
N LEU A 56 23.57 26.77 -4.25
CA LEU A 56 24.02 28.03 -4.89
C LEU A 56 23.08 28.45 -6.04
N ASN A 57 22.66 27.49 -6.88
CA ASN A 57 21.71 27.75 -7.98
C ASN A 57 20.35 28.21 -7.47
N LEU A 58 19.91 27.68 -6.33
CA LEU A 58 18.64 28.02 -5.72
C LEU A 58 18.67 29.33 -4.94
N GLY A 59 19.88 29.91 -4.74
CA GLY A 59 20.06 31.10 -3.96
C GLY A 59 19.83 30.90 -2.45
N GLU A 60 19.90 29.66 -1.97
CA GLU A 60 19.72 29.31 -0.54
C GLU A 60 20.98 29.58 0.27
N MET A 61 22.12 29.58 -0.41
CA MET A 61 23.43 29.90 0.18
C MET A 61 24.16 30.96 -0.62
N PRO A 62 24.84 31.91 0.06
CA PRO A 62 24.75 32.20 1.50
C PRO A 62 23.32 32.66 1.92
N PRO A 63 22.92 32.47 3.20
CA PRO A 63 21.63 32.93 3.68
C PRO A 63 21.52 34.48 3.62
N ASP A 64 20.32 35.01 3.58
CA ASP A 64 19.98 36.43 3.37
C ASP A 64 20.66 37.40 4.38
N ASP A 65 21.02 36.91 5.57
CA ASP A 65 21.70 37.68 6.63
C ASP A 65 23.25 37.73 6.47
N GLU A 66 23.81 37.05 5.44
CA GLU A 66 25.24 37.06 5.14
C GLU A 66 25.51 37.76 3.79
N PRO A 67 26.73 38.33 3.59
CA PRO A 67 27.08 38.98 2.33
C PRO A 67 27.01 38.05 1.13
N ALA A 68 26.16 38.37 0.16
CA ALA A 68 26.08 37.63 -1.08
C ALA A 68 27.36 37.76 -1.94
N PRO A 69 27.76 36.69 -2.68
CA PRO A 69 28.82 36.79 -3.68
C PRO A 69 28.41 37.74 -4.82
N SER A 70 29.37 38.35 -5.52
CA SER A 70 29.04 39.11 -6.72
C SER A 70 28.46 38.20 -7.79
N THR A 71 27.58 38.72 -8.65
CA THR A 71 26.94 37.97 -9.74
C THR A 71 28.00 37.30 -10.64
N GLU A 72 29.15 37.94 -10.84
CA GLU A 72 30.22 37.41 -11.67
C GLU A 72 30.96 36.24 -10.96
N GLU A 73 31.28 36.38 -9.65
CA GLU A 73 31.87 35.30 -8.85
C GLU A 73 30.97 34.08 -8.84
N LEU A 74 29.68 34.28 -8.55
CA LEU A 74 28.69 33.20 -8.50
C LEU A 74 28.57 32.48 -9.86
N LYS A 75 28.40 33.24 -10.96
CA LYS A 75 28.32 32.69 -12.30
C LYS A 75 29.54 31.86 -12.68
N ASN A 76 30.73 32.30 -12.33
CA ASN A 76 31.97 31.59 -12.65
C ASN A 76 32.06 30.28 -11.85
N VAL A 77 31.72 30.30 -10.57
CA VAL A 77 31.71 29.10 -9.72
C VAL A 77 30.68 28.09 -10.19
N LEU A 78 29.42 28.54 -10.48
CA LEU A 78 28.38 27.68 -10.99
C LEU A 78 28.76 27.02 -12.32
N ALA A 79 29.31 27.77 -13.26
CA ALA A 79 29.75 27.25 -14.55
C ALA A 79 30.86 26.19 -14.38
N HIS A 80 31.83 26.45 -13.50
CA HIS A 80 32.94 25.55 -13.24
C HIS A 80 32.47 24.25 -12.56
N LEU A 81 31.62 24.33 -11.53
CA LEU A 81 31.06 23.17 -10.86
C LEU A 81 30.21 22.33 -11.83
N THR A 82 29.35 22.99 -12.63
CA THR A 82 28.52 22.33 -13.64
C THR A 82 29.37 21.53 -14.64
N GLU A 83 30.45 22.16 -15.17
CA GLU A 83 31.34 21.49 -16.12
C GLU A 83 32.04 20.28 -15.49
N ALA A 84 32.55 20.44 -14.28
CA ALA A 84 33.31 19.39 -13.58
C ALA A 84 32.36 18.21 -13.20
N LEU A 85 31.18 18.50 -12.70
CA LEU A 85 30.22 17.48 -12.36
C LEU A 85 29.68 16.74 -13.60
N THR A 86 29.45 17.44 -14.72
CA THR A 86 29.09 16.80 -15.99
C THR A 86 30.18 15.83 -16.48
N LYS A 87 31.47 16.24 -16.39
CA LYS A 87 32.59 15.33 -16.71
C LYS A 87 32.67 14.16 -15.76
N SER A 88 32.39 14.38 -14.46
CA SER A 88 32.42 13.33 -13.44
C SER A 88 31.27 12.33 -13.63
N LYS A 89 30.08 12.79 -13.95
CA LYS A 89 28.91 11.92 -14.29
C LYS A 89 29.29 10.96 -15.41
N LYS A 90 29.79 11.49 -16.53
CA LYS A 90 30.20 10.67 -17.67
C LYS A 90 31.27 9.64 -17.31
N ARG A 91 32.29 10.02 -16.53
CA ARG A 91 33.34 9.10 -16.12
C ARG A 91 32.87 8.00 -15.17
N LEU A 92 32.09 8.39 -14.17
CA LEU A 92 31.60 7.45 -13.14
C LEU A 92 30.54 6.50 -13.70
N SER A 93 29.76 6.90 -14.72
CA SER A 93 28.77 6.03 -15.39
C SER A 93 29.41 4.79 -16.04
N GLU A 94 30.72 4.80 -16.29
CA GLU A 94 31.43 3.65 -16.86
C GLU A 94 31.81 2.60 -15.78
N SER A 95 31.74 2.94 -14.47
CA SER A 95 32.22 2.05 -13.39
C SER A 95 31.18 1.01 -12.92
N GLY A 96 29.91 1.13 -13.26
CA GLY A 96 28.82 0.32 -12.73
C GLY A 96 28.44 0.73 -11.29
N GLY A 97 27.29 0.34 -10.80
CA GLY A 97 26.89 0.49 -9.40
C GLY A 97 27.24 -0.74 -8.57
N ASP A 98 27.30 -0.58 -7.26
CA ASP A 98 27.46 -1.68 -6.32
C ASP A 98 26.08 -2.24 -5.94
N THR A 99 25.89 -3.55 -6.07
CA THR A 99 24.62 -4.23 -5.76
C THR A 99 24.83 -5.23 -4.64
N ALA A 100 24.08 -5.10 -3.56
CA ALA A 100 24.00 -6.14 -2.56
C ALA A 100 23.10 -7.29 -3.05
N LEU A 101 23.36 -8.48 -2.54
CA LEU A 101 22.56 -9.63 -2.86
C LEU A 101 21.09 -9.40 -2.39
N ARG A 102 20.15 -9.39 -3.34
CA ARG A 102 18.76 -9.03 -3.11
C ARG A 102 17.90 -10.25 -2.75
N ARG A 103 17.26 -10.22 -1.59
CA ARG A 103 16.25 -11.21 -1.21
C ARG A 103 14.91 -10.85 -1.87
N ILE A 104 14.13 -11.87 -2.28
CA ILE A 104 12.74 -11.64 -2.67
C ILE A 104 11.94 -11.14 -1.46
N ASN A 105 11.15 -10.09 -1.66
CA ASN A 105 10.27 -9.55 -0.61
C ASN A 105 8.99 -10.41 -0.43
N ARG A 106 8.15 -10.08 0.60
CA ARG A 106 6.92 -10.82 0.91
C ARG A 106 5.99 -10.96 -0.29
N ARG A 107 5.80 -9.89 -1.05
CA ARG A 107 4.93 -9.87 -2.25
C ARG A 107 5.47 -10.82 -3.32
N GLU A 108 6.77 -10.74 -3.60
CA GLU A 108 7.45 -11.60 -4.57
C GLU A 108 7.43 -13.07 -4.15
N TYR A 109 7.62 -13.34 -2.85
CA TYR A 109 7.50 -14.69 -2.30
C TYR A 109 6.09 -15.24 -2.50
N LYS A 110 5.04 -14.49 -2.12
CA LYS A 110 3.63 -14.89 -2.27
C LYS A 110 3.28 -15.22 -3.72
N TYR A 111 3.70 -14.36 -4.65
CA TYR A 111 3.40 -14.56 -6.07
C TYR A 111 4.21 -15.70 -6.67
N THR A 112 5.45 -15.91 -6.23
CA THR A 112 6.24 -17.08 -6.65
C THR A 112 5.60 -18.39 -6.16
N ILE A 113 5.11 -18.43 -4.92
CA ILE A 113 4.40 -19.61 -4.40
C ILE A 113 3.07 -19.83 -5.13
N ASP A 114 2.36 -18.78 -5.46
CA ASP A 114 1.13 -18.88 -6.26
C ASP A 114 1.41 -19.51 -7.65
N ASP A 115 2.46 -19.11 -8.33
CA ASP A 115 2.86 -19.67 -9.62
C ASP A 115 3.29 -21.14 -9.50
N LEU A 116 4.06 -21.49 -8.46
CA LEU A 116 4.55 -22.84 -8.24
C LEU A 116 3.42 -23.81 -7.81
N PHE A 117 2.61 -23.43 -6.83
CA PHE A 117 1.67 -24.32 -6.14
C PHE A 117 0.20 -24.03 -6.41
N GLY A 118 -0.14 -22.86 -6.95
CA GLY A 118 -1.52 -22.39 -7.05
C GLY A 118 -2.14 -22.06 -5.70
N LEU A 119 -1.33 -21.74 -4.69
CA LEU A 119 -1.75 -21.47 -3.31
C LEU A 119 -1.50 -20.02 -2.92
N ARG A 120 -2.47 -19.39 -2.25
CA ARG A 120 -2.32 -18.06 -1.66
C ARG A 120 -1.77 -18.15 -0.25
N VAL A 121 -0.60 -17.55 -0.04
CA VAL A 121 0.04 -17.42 1.27
C VAL A 121 -0.44 -16.14 1.94
N PRO A 122 -1.03 -16.20 3.14
CA PRO A 122 -1.42 -15.00 3.86
C PRO A 122 -0.20 -14.32 4.53
N ASP A 123 -0.31 -13.00 4.73
CA ASP A 123 0.80 -12.19 5.25
C ASP A 123 1.27 -12.61 6.64
N GLU A 124 0.38 -13.14 7.45
CA GLU A 124 0.66 -13.56 8.83
C GLU A 124 1.65 -14.72 8.94
N LEU A 125 1.87 -15.45 7.84
CA LEU A 125 2.82 -16.56 7.79
C LEU A 125 4.23 -16.16 7.37
N LEU A 126 4.42 -14.96 6.88
CA LEU A 126 5.71 -14.48 6.38
C LEU A 126 6.32 -13.44 7.34
N PRO A 127 7.64 -13.43 7.51
CA PRO A 127 8.29 -12.37 8.25
C PRO A 127 8.05 -11.01 7.59
N PRO A 128 8.03 -9.89 8.32
CA PRO A 128 7.90 -8.57 7.73
C PRO A 128 9.10 -8.28 6.82
N ASP A 129 8.89 -7.42 5.82
CA ASP A 129 10.00 -6.82 5.09
C ASP A 129 10.49 -5.62 5.91
N ASP A 130 11.50 -5.85 6.76
CA ASP A 130 12.13 -4.79 7.54
C ASP A 130 13.09 -4.04 6.61
N ILE A 131 12.65 -2.86 6.18
CA ILE A 131 13.37 -1.97 5.28
C ILE A 131 13.83 -0.78 6.09
N ALA A 132 15.13 -0.44 6.00
CA ALA A 132 15.66 0.72 6.68
C ALA A 132 15.22 2.01 5.98
N GLU A 133 15.38 2.08 4.66
CA GLU A 133 15.01 3.21 3.80
C GLU A 133 14.76 2.70 2.38
N GLY A 134 14.09 3.49 1.52
CA GLY A 134 13.92 3.19 0.11
C GLY A 134 12.85 2.15 -0.23
N TYR A 135 13.17 1.22 -1.13
CA TYR A 135 12.21 0.23 -1.65
C TYR A 135 12.50 -1.17 -1.11
N ASP A 136 11.43 -1.97 -0.95
CA ASP A 136 11.50 -3.37 -0.49
C ASP A 136 12.28 -4.30 -1.43
N THR A 137 12.67 -3.81 -2.60
CA THR A 137 13.54 -4.48 -3.56
C THR A 137 15.01 -4.14 -3.39
N VAL A 138 15.38 -3.12 -2.63
CA VAL A 138 16.78 -2.67 -2.47
C VAL A 138 17.52 -3.58 -1.49
N GLY A 139 18.50 -4.32 -2.00
CA GLY A 139 19.21 -5.36 -1.25
C GLY A 139 19.95 -4.83 -0.02
N HIS A 140 20.57 -3.65 -0.09
CA HIS A 140 21.27 -3.02 1.04
C HIS A 140 20.36 -2.69 2.23
N ASP A 141 19.09 -2.42 1.99
CA ASP A 141 18.12 -2.03 3.02
C ASP A 141 17.39 -3.22 3.63
N GLN A 142 17.50 -4.41 3.00
CA GLN A 142 16.84 -5.62 3.46
C GLN A 142 17.61 -6.24 4.64
N GLN A 143 16.96 -6.27 5.80
CA GLN A 143 17.50 -6.98 6.95
C GLN A 143 17.12 -8.46 6.90
N PHE A 144 18.08 -9.33 7.25
CA PHE A 144 17.85 -10.78 7.34
C PHE A 144 18.51 -11.34 8.59
N SER A 145 17.70 -11.97 9.45
CA SER A 145 18.14 -12.56 10.71
C SER A 145 17.83 -14.06 10.75
N SER A 146 18.37 -14.76 11.77
CA SER A 146 18.02 -16.16 12.03
C SER A 146 16.51 -16.37 12.28
N TYR A 147 15.82 -15.39 12.85
CA TYR A 147 14.35 -15.42 13.03
C TYR A 147 13.63 -15.40 11.68
N HIS A 148 14.06 -14.57 10.74
CA HIS A 148 13.50 -14.56 9.38
C HIS A 148 13.67 -15.94 8.72
N PHE A 149 14.84 -16.56 8.85
CA PHE A 149 15.07 -17.89 8.30
C PHE A 149 14.13 -18.96 8.89
N ASP A 150 13.97 -18.95 10.21
CA ASP A 150 13.07 -19.89 10.89
C ASP A 150 11.61 -19.70 10.45
N ASP A 151 11.18 -18.46 10.24
CA ASP A 151 9.81 -18.18 9.78
C ASP A 151 9.61 -18.60 8.30
N TYR A 152 10.59 -18.35 7.43
CA TYR A 152 10.56 -18.88 6.06
C TYR A 152 10.53 -20.41 6.03
N LEU A 153 11.30 -21.08 6.88
CA LEU A 153 11.31 -22.56 6.95
C LEU A 153 9.96 -23.09 7.45
N LYS A 154 9.36 -22.48 8.46
CA LYS A 154 8.02 -22.85 8.96
C LYS A 154 6.95 -22.63 7.89
N THR A 155 6.99 -21.49 7.23
CA THR A 155 6.06 -21.15 6.15
C THR A 155 6.22 -22.12 4.98
N ALA A 156 7.45 -22.39 4.54
CA ALA A 156 7.75 -23.35 3.49
C ALA A 156 7.19 -24.75 3.83
N LYS A 157 7.37 -25.19 5.08
CA LYS A 157 6.82 -26.45 5.55
C LYS A 157 5.29 -26.46 5.47
N THR A 158 4.64 -25.41 5.94
CA THR A 158 3.16 -25.28 5.90
C THR A 158 2.65 -25.31 4.45
N ILE A 159 3.29 -24.59 3.54
CA ILE A 159 2.94 -24.58 2.11
C ILE A 159 3.03 -25.99 1.53
N VAL A 160 4.16 -26.66 1.76
CA VAL A 160 4.41 -28.01 1.22
C VAL A 160 3.43 -29.03 1.81
N GLU A 161 3.15 -28.98 3.11
CA GLU A 161 2.18 -29.88 3.75
C GLU A 161 0.78 -29.69 3.17
N VAL A 162 0.33 -28.45 2.97
CA VAL A 162 -0.96 -28.15 2.33
C VAL A 162 -0.96 -28.59 0.87
N ALA A 163 0.08 -28.28 0.11
CA ALA A 163 0.18 -28.69 -1.30
C ALA A 163 0.12 -30.21 -1.46
N LEU A 164 0.89 -30.97 -0.68
CA LEU A 164 0.91 -32.43 -0.71
C LEU A 164 -0.40 -33.05 -0.21
N LYS A 165 -1.11 -32.40 0.71
CA LYS A 165 -2.43 -32.84 1.17
C LYS A 165 -3.45 -32.79 0.03
N TRP A 166 -3.42 -31.71 -0.78
CA TRP A 166 -4.44 -31.43 -1.77
C TRP A 166 -4.09 -31.90 -3.19
N VAL A 167 -2.83 -32.18 -3.51
CA VAL A 167 -2.32 -32.41 -4.87
C VAL A 167 -3.05 -33.52 -5.65
N ASP A 168 -3.48 -34.58 -5.00
CA ASP A 168 -4.22 -35.72 -5.56
C ASP A 168 -5.66 -35.82 -5.09
N GLN A 169 -6.15 -34.80 -4.33
CA GLN A 169 -7.55 -34.77 -3.96
C GLN A 169 -8.41 -34.44 -5.19
N PRO A 170 -9.51 -35.16 -5.40
CA PRO A 170 -10.39 -34.88 -6.52
C PRO A 170 -10.93 -33.45 -6.45
N ARG A 171 -11.03 -32.81 -7.60
CA ARG A 171 -11.71 -31.53 -7.71
C ARG A 171 -13.21 -31.75 -7.53
N LEU A 172 -13.79 -31.07 -6.53
CA LEU A 172 -15.20 -31.20 -6.20
C LEU A 172 -16.04 -30.36 -7.16
N GLU A 173 -17.25 -30.80 -7.44
CA GLU A 173 -18.24 -29.98 -8.14
C GLU A 173 -18.65 -28.78 -7.26
N ALA A 174 -18.87 -27.64 -7.91
CA ALA A 174 -19.35 -26.46 -7.24
C ALA A 174 -20.73 -26.71 -6.64
N LYS A 175 -20.90 -26.33 -5.39
CA LYS A 175 -22.18 -26.41 -4.68
C LYS A 175 -22.66 -25.01 -4.35
N HIS A 176 -23.95 -24.78 -4.59
CA HIS A 176 -24.64 -23.58 -4.14
C HIS A 176 -25.32 -23.84 -2.81
N SER A 177 -25.10 -23.02 -1.84
CA SER A 177 -25.70 -23.07 -0.51
C SER A 177 -26.29 -21.72 -0.16
N VAL A 178 -27.55 -21.74 0.26
CA VAL A 178 -28.27 -20.56 0.76
C VAL A 178 -28.40 -20.68 2.27
N ASN A 179 -28.02 -19.66 2.99
CA ASN A 179 -28.14 -19.54 4.43
C ASN A 179 -29.23 -18.49 4.74
N GLN A 180 -30.27 -18.91 5.42
CA GLN A 180 -31.30 -18.07 5.97
C GLN A 180 -30.92 -17.70 7.41
N PRO A 181 -30.41 -16.50 7.64
CA PRO A 181 -29.77 -16.16 8.92
C PRO A 181 -30.77 -16.06 10.08
N GLU A 182 -32.06 -15.77 9.77
CA GLU A 182 -33.13 -15.66 10.76
C GLU A 182 -33.48 -17.01 11.39
N GLU A 183 -33.39 -18.12 10.67
CA GLU A 183 -33.77 -19.43 11.18
C GLU A 183 -33.04 -19.75 12.51
N ARG A 184 -31.74 -19.60 12.54
CA ARG A 184 -30.95 -19.83 13.74
C ARG A 184 -31.18 -18.78 14.81
N THR A 185 -31.23 -17.50 14.39
CA THR A 185 -31.41 -16.36 15.28
C THR A 185 -32.78 -16.39 15.93
N ASN A 186 -33.85 -16.57 15.16
CA ASN A 186 -35.22 -16.62 15.67
C ASN A 186 -35.45 -17.82 16.59
N LYS A 187 -34.89 -18.98 16.25
CA LYS A 187 -34.93 -20.16 17.14
C LYS A 187 -34.30 -19.87 18.50
N HIS A 188 -33.13 -19.19 18.49
CA HIS A 188 -32.46 -18.80 19.73
C HIS A 188 -33.28 -17.75 20.51
N LEU A 189 -33.80 -16.73 19.83
CA LEU A 189 -34.63 -15.69 20.46
C LEU A 189 -35.92 -16.25 21.06
N LEU A 190 -36.62 -17.13 20.34
CA LEU A 190 -37.86 -17.80 20.82
C LEU A 190 -37.56 -18.63 22.07
N SER A 191 -36.48 -19.44 22.04
CA SER A 191 -36.06 -20.22 23.21
C SER A 191 -35.69 -19.33 24.40
N TYR A 192 -34.97 -18.25 24.16
CA TYR A 192 -34.60 -17.26 25.20
C TYR A 192 -35.86 -16.61 25.82
N VAL A 193 -36.78 -16.15 24.97
CA VAL A 193 -38.04 -15.55 25.44
C VAL A 193 -38.86 -16.54 26.24
N ALA A 194 -38.97 -17.76 25.77
CA ALA A 194 -39.71 -18.82 26.47
C ALA A 194 -39.15 -19.13 27.86
N ASP A 195 -37.82 -19.20 28.01
CA ASP A 195 -37.17 -19.38 29.32
C ASP A 195 -37.44 -18.21 30.26
N TYR A 196 -37.28 -16.97 29.76
CA TYR A 196 -37.57 -15.78 30.57
C TYR A 196 -39.04 -15.70 31.00
N ASP A 197 -39.96 -16.00 30.10
CA ASP A 197 -41.41 -16.00 30.38
C ASP A 197 -41.78 -17.06 31.43
N LYS A 198 -41.22 -18.25 31.28
CA LYS A 198 -41.38 -19.34 32.24
C LYS A 198 -40.86 -18.97 33.64
N LYS A 199 -39.67 -18.37 33.72
CA LYS A 199 -39.09 -17.87 34.98
C LYS A 199 -39.95 -16.74 35.58
N MET A 200 -40.35 -15.77 34.77
CA MET A 200 -41.19 -14.65 35.21
C MET A 200 -42.56 -15.10 35.70
N ALA A 201 -43.20 -16.04 35.03
CA ALA A 201 -44.50 -16.61 35.45
C ALA A 201 -44.40 -17.31 36.81
N ARG A 202 -43.31 -18.08 37.06
CA ARG A 202 -43.05 -18.70 38.36
C ARG A 202 -42.77 -17.70 39.45
N ILE A 203 -42.01 -16.63 39.16
CA ILE A 203 -41.76 -15.52 40.12
C ILE A 203 -43.06 -14.82 40.49
N LYS A 204 -43.92 -14.55 39.49
CA LYS A 204 -45.23 -13.95 39.73
C LYS A 204 -46.16 -14.87 40.55
N ALA A 205 -45.97 -16.15 40.48
CA ALA A 205 -46.64 -17.18 41.29
C ALA A 205 -45.98 -17.39 42.70
N GLY A 206 -45.00 -16.59 43.09
CA GLY A 206 -44.38 -16.63 44.41
C GLY A 206 -43.18 -17.54 44.53
N ALA A 207 -42.59 -18.01 43.43
CA ALA A 207 -41.36 -18.83 43.45
C ALA A 207 -40.14 -18.02 43.91
N THR A 208 -39.31 -18.65 44.78
CA THR A 208 -38.05 -18.07 45.26
C THR A 208 -36.96 -18.07 44.18
N HIS A 209 -35.89 -17.30 44.42
CA HIS A 209 -34.74 -17.22 43.49
C HIS A 209 -34.15 -18.61 43.16
N THR A 210 -33.99 -19.45 44.19
CA THR A 210 -33.48 -20.85 44.03
C THR A 210 -34.37 -21.70 43.16
N GLN A 211 -35.70 -21.60 43.33
CA GLN A 211 -36.68 -22.36 42.58
C GLN A 211 -36.70 -21.99 41.09
N VAL A 212 -36.32 -20.78 40.74
CA VAL A 212 -36.21 -20.35 39.31
C VAL A 212 -34.78 -20.42 38.75
N GLY A 213 -33.83 -20.98 39.54
CA GLY A 213 -32.44 -21.16 39.15
C GLY A 213 -31.68 -19.84 39.07
N ILE A 214 -31.98 -18.89 39.98
CA ILE A 214 -31.28 -17.60 40.11
C ILE A 214 -30.45 -17.65 41.43
N GLU A 215 -29.25 -17.12 41.38
CA GLU A 215 -28.22 -17.29 42.44
C GLU A 215 -28.66 -16.73 43.82
N ASP A 216 -29.18 -15.51 43.81
CA ASP A 216 -29.59 -14.81 45.02
C ASP A 216 -30.78 -13.85 44.79
N GLU A 217 -31.31 -13.29 45.90
CA GLU A 217 -32.41 -12.36 45.86
C GLU A 217 -32.08 -11.05 45.10
N ARG A 218 -30.84 -10.60 45.16
CA ARG A 218 -30.38 -9.40 44.41
C ARG A 218 -30.42 -9.66 42.91
N GLN A 219 -29.99 -10.83 42.48
CA GLN A 219 -30.06 -11.24 41.07
C GLN A 219 -31.52 -11.45 40.60
N LEU A 220 -32.40 -11.90 41.49
CA LEU A 220 -33.84 -11.99 41.23
C LEU A 220 -34.43 -10.61 40.93
N GLN A 221 -34.16 -9.63 41.81
CA GLN A 221 -34.62 -8.25 41.61
C GLN A 221 -34.06 -7.63 40.30
N LEU A 222 -32.79 -7.88 39.99
CA LEU A 222 -32.20 -7.49 38.73
C LEU A 222 -32.83 -8.18 37.49
N PHE A 223 -33.20 -9.44 37.62
CA PHE A 223 -33.90 -10.18 36.57
C PHE A 223 -35.28 -9.56 36.29
N ILE A 224 -36.07 -9.30 37.37
CA ILE A 224 -37.37 -8.65 37.27
C ILE A 224 -37.25 -7.27 36.60
N LYS A 225 -36.34 -6.45 37.10
CA LYS A 225 -36.09 -5.09 36.58
C LYS A 225 -35.70 -5.10 35.09
N ARG A 226 -34.94 -6.10 34.66
CA ARG A 226 -34.43 -6.22 33.27
C ARG A 226 -35.28 -7.04 32.34
N TYR A 227 -36.39 -7.61 32.83
CA TYR A 227 -37.24 -8.50 32.05
C TYR A 227 -37.73 -7.81 30.76
N ASP A 228 -38.28 -6.60 30.85
CA ASP A 228 -38.84 -5.92 29.67
C ASP A 228 -37.73 -5.49 28.69
N SER A 229 -36.60 -5.05 29.18
CA SER A 229 -35.49 -4.69 28.27
C SER A 229 -34.87 -5.90 27.59
N ARG A 230 -34.88 -7.10 28.20
CA ARG A 230 -34.28 -8.32 27.65
C ARG A 230 -35.28 -9.20 26.89
N ALA A 231 -36.33 -9.67 27.53
CA ALA A 231 -37.32 -10.54 26.89
C ALA A 231 -38.35 -9.74 26.08
N GLY A 232 -38.80 -8.60 26.59
CA GLY A 232 -39.74 -7.72 25.88
C GLY A 232 -39.15 -7.12 24.62
N GLY A 233 -37.86 -6.70 24.69
CA GLY A 233 -37.13 -6.24 23.49
C GLY A 233 -37.08 -7.31 22.39
N ARG A 234 -36.77 -8.57 22.74
CA ARG A 234 -36.73 -9.69 21.79
C ARG A 234 -38.09 -10.04 21.24
N LYS A 235 -39.17 -9.96 22.06
CA LYS A 235 -40.54 -10.13 21.58
C LYS A 235 -40.92 -9.08 20.54
N ARG A 236 -40.60 -7.80 20.81
CA ARG A 236 -40.83 -6.72 19.85
C ARG A 236 -40.05 -6.92 18.56
N TYR A 237 -38.80 -7.38 18.64
CA TYR A 237 -38.01 -7.76 17.47
C TYR A 237 -38.69 -8.85 16.62
N LEU A 238 -39.12 -9.94 17.22
CA LEU A 238 -39.80 -11.05 16.52
C LEU A 238 -41.14 -10.67 15.89
N GLN A 239 -41.75 -9.55 16.32
CA GLN A 239 -42.97 -9.00 15.75
C GLN A 239 -42.73 -7.96 14.65
N ARG A 240 -41.45 -7.64 14.32
CA ARG A 240 -41.15 -6.70 13.23
C ARG A 240 -41.50 -7.30 11.87
N THR A 241 -41.90 -6.43 10.96
CA THR A 241 -42.15 -6.81 9.56
C THR A 241 -40.90 -7.52 8.99
N PHE A 242 -41.04 -8.65 8.32
CA PHE A 242 -39.98 -9.47 7.73
C PHE A 242 -38.90 -10.00 8.70
N ALA A 243 -39.14 -9.97 10.02
CA ALA A 243 -38.18 -10.57 10.98
C ALA A 243 -38.18 -12.13 10.88
N ASP A 244 -39.18 -12.71 10.25
CA ASP A 244 -39.29 -14.14 9.94
C ASP A 244 -38.69 -14.53 8.58
N GLN A 245 -38.16 -13.54 7.82
CA GLN A 245 -37.57 -13.74 6.49
C GLN A 245 -36.14 -13.23 6.39
N GLY A 246 -35.60 -12.61 7.45
CA GLY A 246 -34.25 -12.11 7.49
C GLY A 246 -33.91 -11.44 8.80
N ILE A 247 -32.72 -10.86 8.90
CA ILE A 247 -32.19 -10.26 10.13
C ILE A 247 -31.97 -8.76 10.00
N TYR A 248 -32.46 -8.02 10.99
CA TYR A 248 -32.10 -6.61 11.18
C TYR A 248 -30.74 -6.48 11.86
N LEU A 249 -29.76 -5.88 11.19
CA LEU A 249 -28.45 -5.63 11.75
C LEU A 249 -28.49 -4.51 12.79
N SER A 250 -27.65 -4.65 13.82
CA SER A 250 -27.50 -3.64 14.89
C SER A 250 -28.79 -3.33 15.65
N ASP A 251 -29.74 -4.27 15.69
CA ASP A 251 -30.94 -4.17 16.50
C ASP A 251 -30.70 -4.69 17.90
N ALA A 252 -31.02 -3.89 18.89
CA ALA A 252 -30.86 -4.26 20.32
C ALA A 252 -31.72 -5.46 20.71
N GLY A 253 -32.86 -5.65 20.05
CA GLY A 253 -33.77 -6.79 20.28
C GLY A 253 -33.22 -8.12 19.73
N SER A 254 -32.55 -8.10 18.58
CA SER A 254 -31.92 -9.30 18.01
C SER A 254 -30.60 -9.66 18.68
N SER A 255 -29.92 -8.69 19.25
CA SER A 255 -28.50 -8.79 19.67
C SER A 255 -27.54 -9.16 18.52
N SER A 256 -28.00 -9.04 17.28
CA SER A 256 -27.21 -9.38 16.08
C SER A 256 -26.51 -8.15 15.55
N HIS A 257 -25.20 -8.11 15.67
CA HIS A 257 -24.36 -7.06 15.08
C HIS A 257 -23.71 -7.49 13.77
N ALA A 258 -23.70 -8.81 13.54
CA ALA A 258 -23.15 -9.43 12.36
C ALA A 258 -24.06 -10.60 11.93
N VAL A 259 -24.12 -10.84 10.65
CA VAL A 259 -24.74 -12.03 10.06
C VAL A 259 -23.65 -12.85 9.41
N GLY A 260 -23.62 -14.14 9.70
CA GLY A 260 -22.63 -15.06 9.14
C GLY A 260 -23.27 -16.28 8.49
N SER A 261 -22.65 -16.75 7.42
CA SER A 261 -22.96 -18.06 6.83
C SER A 261 -22.48 -19.20 7.74
N TYR A 262 -22.95 -20.41 7.44
CA TYR A 262 -22.32 -21.59 8.03
C TYR A 262 -20.84 -21.65 7.65
N GLN A 263 -20.04 -22.24 8.57
CA GLN A 263 -18.63 -22.48 8.28
C GLN A 263 -18.49 -23.53 7.19
N ILE A 264 -17.69 -23.24 6.19
CA ILE A 264 -17.37 -24.14 5.09
C ILE A 264 -15.90 -24.52 5.14
N ASN A 265 -15.61 -25.75 4.73
CA ASN A 265 -14.23 -26.19 4.49
C ASN A 265 -13.85 -25.77 3.09
N MET A 266 -12.88 -24.88 2.97
CA MET A 266 -12.42 -24.39 1.67
C MET A 266 -11.27 -25.25 1.14
N ASP A 267 -11.30 -25.51 -0.17
CA ASP A 267 -10.14 -26.01 -0.91
C ASP A 267 -9.24 -24.81 -1.23
N PRO A 268 -7.98 -24.79 -0.75
CA PRO A 268 -7.08 -23.64 -0.94
C PRO A 268 -6.69 -23.41 -2.41
N ARG A 269 -6.96 -24.36 -3.30
CA ARG A 269 -6.71 -24.27 -4.74
C ARG A 269 -7.84 -23.54 -5.49
N ALA A 270 -8.97 -23.25 -4.82
CA ALA A 270 -10.20 -22.81 -5.45
C ALA A 270 -10.58 -21.37 -5.14
N THR A 271 -11.46 -20.85 -5.99
CA THR A 271 -12.20 -19.60 -5.79
C THR A 271 -13.63 -19.92 -5.36
N TYR A 272 -14.21 -19.07 -4.53
CA TYR A 272 -15.59 -19.14 -4.07
C TYR A 272 -16.31 -17.84 -4.41
N LYS A 273 -17.62 -17.93 -4.64
CA LYS A 273 -18.49 -16.78 -4.77
C LYS A 273 -19.34 -16.64 -3.53
N PHE A 274 -19.33 -15.48 -2.94
CA PHE A 274 -20.18 -15.09 -1.84
C PHE A 274 -21.20 -14.08 -2.33
N ARG A 275 -22.46 -14.29 -1.97
CA ARG A 275 -23.53 -13.32 -2.27
C ARG A 275 -24.25 -13.00 -0.98
N PHE A 276 -24.78 -11.79 -0.92
CA PHE A 276 -25.74 -11.42 0.09
C PHE A 276 -26.83 -10.54 -0.52
N ALA A 277 -28.06 -10.71 0.00
CA ALA A 277 -29.19 -9.85 -0.36
C ALA A 277 -29.56 -9.02 0.88
N ALA A 278 -29.69 -7.71 0.70
CA ALA A 278 -29.99 -6.79 1.80
C ALA A 278 -30.89 -5.64 1.36
N ALA A 279 -31.58 -5.03 2.33
CA ALA A 279 -32.46 -3.88 2.13
C ALA A 279 -32.21 -2.81 3.21
N ILE A 280 -32.58 -1.59 2.86
CA ILE A 280 -32.70 -0.51 3.85
C ILE A 280 -33.99 -0.75 4.63
N ALA A 281 -33.82 -0.99 5.92
CA ALA A 281 -34.95 -1.36 6.80
C ALA A 281 -35.83 -0.17 7.15
N GLN A 282 -35.28 1.02 7.15
CA GLN A 282 -35.95 2.28 7.44
C GLN A 282 -35.07 3.44 6.99
N GLU A 283 -35.65 4.60 6.81
CA GLU A 283 -34.92 5.82 6.47
C GLU A 283 -33.90 6.16 7.56
N THR A 284 -32.63 6.18 7.19
CA THR A 284 -31.49 6.50 8.06
C THR A 284 -30.46 7.32 7.28
N PRO A 285 -29.53 8.03 7.96
CA PRO A 285 -28.43 8.69 7.25
C PRO A 285 -27.60 7.72 6.40
N THR A 286 -27.26 8.10 5.18
CA THR A 286 -26.57 7.25 4.18
C THR A 286 -25.26 6.64 4.70
N ILE A 287 -24.57 7.28 5.63
CA ILE A 287 -23.38 6.72 6.28
C ILE A 287 -23.65 5.34 6.92
N ARG A 288 -24.91 5.03 7.25
CA ARG A 288 -25.33 3.75 7.83
C ARG A 288 -25.77 2.70 6.80
N HIS A 289 -25.69 3.00 5.51
CA HIS A 289 -26.07 2.10 4.44
C HIS A 289 -24.93 1.21 3.95
N PHE A 290 -23.79 1.21 4.60
CA PHE A 290 -22.63 0.44 4.18
C PHE A 290 -22.41 -0.81 5.02
N LEU A 291 -22.21 -1.93 4.35
CA LEU A 291 -21.84 -3.22 4.91
C LEU A 291 -20.36 -3.49 4.71
N LYS A 292 -19.72 -3.99 5.77
CA LYS A 292 -18.39 -4.59 5.74
C LYS A 292 -18.53 -6.09 5.60
N CYS A 293 -17.91 -6.66 4.57
CA CYS A 293 -17.90 -8.09 4.28
C CYS A 293 -16.58 -8.73 4.68
N ARG A 294 -16.63 -9.92 5.30
CA ARG A 294 -15.44 -10.66 5.74
C ARG A 294 -15.56 -12.14 5.44
N VAL A 295 -14.42 -12.77 5.15
CA VAL A 295 -14.23 -14.22 5.17
C VAL A 295 -13.28 -14.55 6.31
N GLY A 296 -13.77 -15.27 7.31
CA GLY A 296 -13.06 -15.39 8.58
C GLY A 296 -12.79 -14.00 9.20
N GLU A 297 -11.54 -13.69 9.45
CA GLU A 297 -11.14 -12.37 9.98
C GLU A 297 -10.74 -11.36 8.86
N ARG A 298 -10.60 -11.80 7.60
CA ARG A 298 -10.20 -10.93 6.49
C ARG A 298 -11.36 -10.13 5.96
N THR A 299 -11.21 -8.83 5.87
CA THR A 299 -12.12 -7.94 5.14
C THR A 299 -11.95 -8.19 3.64
N ILE A 300 -13.06 -8.36 2.94
CA ILE A 300 -13.08 -8.62 1.49
C ILE A 300 -13.86 -7.57 0.70
N GLY A 301 -14.39 -6.56 1.35
CA GLY A 301 -15.00 -5.41 0.70
C GLY A 301 -16.00 -4.66 1.57
N TYR A 302 -16.42 -3.51 1.04
CA TYR A 302 -17.42 -2.61 1.61
C TYR A 302 -18.46 -2.30 0.55
N PHE A 303 -19.75 -2.50 0.86
CA PHE A 303 -20.82 -2.42 -0.11
C PHE A 303 -21.95 -1.53 0.39
N LYS A 304 -22.46 -0.68 -0.49
CA LYS A 304 -23.63 0.15 -0.21
C LYS A 304 -24.90 -0.66 -0.43
N VAL A 305 -25.80 -0.62 0.53
CA VAL A 305 -27.17 -1.13 0.41
C VAL A 305 -28.10 0.01 0.00
N ASP A 306 -28.87 -0.17 -1.05
CA ASP A 306 -29.88 0.78 -1.54
C ASP A 306 -31.22 0.09 -1.91
N GLY A 307 -31.34 -1.21 -1.64
CA GLY A 307 -32.54 -1.99 -1.91
C GLY A 307 -33.66 -1.76 -0.90
N SER A 308 -34.90 -2.15 -1.27
CA SER A 308 -36.05 -2.25 -0.40
C SER A 308 -36.38 -3.71 -0.04
N PHE A 309 -37.34 -3.93 0.83
CA PHE A 309 -37.80 -5.30 1.16
C PHE A 309 -38.35 -6.06 -0.04
N GLU A 310 -39.02 -5.38 -1.00
CA GLU A 310 -39.56 -5.96 -2.21
C GLU A 310 -38.51 -6.19 -3.28
N LYS A 311 -37.42 -5.40 -3.25
CA LYS A 311 -36.33 -5.47 -4.19
C LYS A 311 -34.99 -5.25 -3.47
N THR A 312 -34.43 -6.32 -2.92
CA THR A 312 -33.17 -6.28 -2.21
C THR A 312 -32.00 -5.92 -3.13
N SER A 313 -31.00 -5.24 -2.57
CA SER A 313 -29.65 -5.13 -3.19
C SER A 313 -28.99 -6.50 -3.13
N LEU A 314 -28.61 -7.03 -4.30
CA LEU A 314 -27.83 -8.27 -4.38
C LEU A 314 -26.39 -7.92 -4.74
N HIS A 315 -25.43 -8.39 -3.95
CA HIS A 315 -24.00 -8.21 -4.17
C HIS A 315 -23.31 -9.57 -4.28
N GLU A 316 -22.37 -9.67 -5.23
CA GLU A 316 -21.55 -10.85 -5.44
C GLU A 316 -20.07 -10.49 -5.23
N ILE A 317 -19.32 -11.35 -4.55
CA ILE A 317 -17.89 -11.18 -4.23
C ILE A 317 -17.17 -12.47 -4.59
N GLU A 318 -16.14 -12.38 -5.42
CA GLU A 318 -15.24 -13.50 -5.68
C GLU A 318 -14.12 -13.52 -4.66
N TYR A 319 -13.90 -14.67 -4.05
CA TYR A 319 -12.85 -14.87 -3.05
C TYR A 319 -12.02 -16.10 -3.38
N ARG A 320 -10.74 -15.91 -3.65
CA ARG A 320 -9.80 -17.02 -3.79
C ARG A 320 -9.27 -17.39 -2.42
N ALA A 321 -9.46 -18.68 -2.04
CA ALA A 321 -9.10 -19.18 -0.72
C ALA A 321 -7.59 -19.06 -0.45
N HIS A 322 -7.22 -18.75 0.79
CA HIS A 322 -5.85 -18.81 1.27
C HIS A 322 -5.57 -20.19 1.87
N LEU A 323 -4.31 -20.54 1.95
CA LEU A 323 -3.90 -21.86 2.48
C LEU A 323 -4.31 -22.09 3.95
N SER A 324 -4.61 -21.01 4.70
CA SER A 324 -5.09 -21.06 6.09
C SER A 324 -6.61 -21.14 6.22
N ASP A 325 -7.38 -21.01 5.14
CA ASP A 325 -8.84 -20.93 5.17
C ASP A 325 -9.51 -22.31 5.24
N THR A 326 -9.13 -23.10 6.24
CA THR A 326 -9.59 -24.49 6.34
C THR A 326 -11.04 -24.63 6.81
N ARG A 327 -11.52 -23.71 7.65
CA ARG A 327 -12.90 -23.70 8.14
C ARG A 327 -13.31 -22.26 8.47
N VAL A 328 -13.91 -21.60 7.52
CA VAL A 328 -14.26 -20.18 7.63
C VAL A 328 -15.69 -19.93 7.20
N GLY A 329 -16.28 -18.82 7.68
CA GLY A 329 -17.61 -18.36 7.30
C GLY A 329 -17.53 -17.00 6.63
N PHE A 330 -18.49 -16.71 5.74
CA PHE A 330 -18.70 -15.39 5.20
C PHE A 330 -19.57 -14.57 6.15
N ASN A 331 -19.18 -13.35 6.48
CA ASN A 331 -19.85 -12.49 7.45
C ASN A 331 -20.08 -11.09 6.88
N VAL A 332 -21.25 -10.51 7.18
CA VAL A 332 -21.58 -9.12 6.90
C VAL A 332 -21.93 -8.36 8.19
N THR A 333 -21.43 -7.13 8.30
CA THR A 333 -21.64 -6.24 9.44
C THR A 333 -21.89 -4.82 8.95
N GLU A 334 -22.65 -4.00 9.72
CA GLU A 334 -22.73 -2.56 9.45
C GLU A 334 -21.32 -1.93 9.57
N ASN A 335 -20.93 -1.11 8.60
CA ASN A 335 -19.63 -0.43 8.59
C ASN A 335 -19.65 0.78 9.53
N ARG A 336 -19.30 0.59 10.78
CA ARG A 336 -19.26 1.61 11.85
C ARG A 336 -17.85 1.91 12.39
N GLY A 337 -16.81 1.42 11.73
CA GLY A 337 -15.44 1.50 12.24
C GLY A 337 -15.25 0.74 13.53
N ASN A 338 -14.39 1.27 14.41
CA ASN A 338 -14.07 0.67 15.72
C ASN A 338 -15.02 1.16 16.84
N LEU A 339 -16.01 1.99 16.53
CA LEU A 339 -16.92 2.55 17.53
C LEU A 339 -17.89 1.50 18.08
N SER A 340 -18.20 1.59 19.37
CA SER A 340 -19.32 0.84 19.92
C SER A 340 -20.64 1.27 19.25
N LEU A 341 -21.61 0.36 19.15
CA LEU A 341 -22.89 0.70 18.54
C LEU A 341 -23.54 1.91 19.20
N GLY A 342 -23.53 2.00 20.55
CA GLY A 342 -24.11 3.13 21.27
C GLY A 342 -23.42 4.47 20.96
N THR A 343 -22.09 4.48 20.92
CA THR A 343 -21.33 5.68 20.58
C THR A 343 -21.59 6.10 19.14
N TYR A 344 -21.58 5.15 18.21
CA TYR A 344 -21.85 5.39 16.80
C TYR A 344 -23.24 5.99 16.57
N LEU A 345 -24.29 5.36 17.12
CA LEU A 345 -25.66 5.85 17.01
C LEU A 345 -25.84 7.26 17.60
N GLN A 346 -25.21 7.53 18.75
CA GLN A 346 -25.23 8.87 19.34
C GLN A 346 -24.60 9.92 18.43
N LYS A 347 -23.52 9.59 17.76
CA LYS A 347 -22.77 10.50 16.88
C LYS A 347 -23.49 10.76 15.55
N VAL A 348 -24.15 9.76 14.98
CA VAL A 348 -24.96 9.94 13.75
C VAL A 348 -26.33 10.57 13.98
N GLY A 349 -26.60 11.01 15.22
CA GLY A 349 -27.89 11.63 15.57
C GLY A 349 -28.99 10.58 15.78
N HIS A 350 -28.72 9.63 16.69
CA HIS A 350 -29.64 8.52 16.97
C HIS A 350 -31.04 8.99 17.33
N LYS A 351 -32.02 8.49 16.60
CA LYS A 351 -33.42 8.41 16.98
C LYS A 351 -33.74 6.96 17.29
N ALA A 352 -34.66 6.71 18.23
CA ALA A 352 -35.01 5.34 18.62
C ALA A 352 -35.45 4.47 17.44
N GLU A 353 -36.11 5.07 16.44
CA GLU A 353 -36.53 4.45 15.20
C GLU A 353 -35.38 4.07 14.24
N TRP A 354 -34.14 4.57 14.47
CA TRP A 354 -32.97 4.32 13.63
C TRP A 354 -32.03 3.26 14.22
N SER A 355 -32.49 2.47 15.21
CA SER A 355 -31.64 1.42 15.79
C SER A 355 -31.17 0.39 14.75
N SER A 356 -32.00 0.10 13.75
CA SER A 356 -31.67 -0.85 12.66
C SER A 356 -31.83 -0.17 11.31
N SER A 357 -30.75 0.00 10.56
CA SER A 357 -30.78 0.61 9.22
C SER A 357 -30.84 -0.43 8.10
N ILE A 358 -30.24 -1.60 8.30
CA ILE A 358 -30.11 -2.63 7.28
C ILE A 358 -30.77 -3.92 7.74
N TRP A 359 -31.51 -4.53 6.84
CA TRP A 359 -32.05 -5.87 6.94
C TRP A 359 -31.36 -6.76 5.91
N VAL A 360 -30.91 -7.94 6.35
CA VAL A 360 -30.23 -8.93 5.50
C VAL A 360 -31.16 -10.11 5.32
N ASP A 361 -31.55 -10.36 4.07
CA ASP A 361 -32.42 -11.45 3.64
C ASP A 361 -31.66 -12.79 3.75
N ARG A 362 -30.62 -12.95 2.97
CA ARG A 362 -29.87 -14.19 2.89
C ARG A 362 -28.39 -14.00 2.58
N LEU A 363 -27.64 -15.03 2.89
CA LEU A 363 -26.24 -15.17 2.47
C LEU A 363 -26.12 -16.42 1.60
N GLU A 364 -25.37 -16.32 0.52
CA GLU A 364 -25.15 -17.44 -0.39
C GLU A 364 -23.66 -17.71 -0.54
N THR A 365 -23.33 -18.97 -0.70
CA THR A 365 -21.97 -19.42 -1.00
C THR A 365 -22.02 -20.40 -2.16
N GLU A 366 -21.14 -20.21 -3.14
CA GLU A 366 -21.04 -21.06 -4.31
C GLU A 366 -19.57 -21.40 -4.57
N GLY A 367 -19.27 -22.64 -4.85
CA GLY A 367 -17.91 -23.14 -5.12
C GLY A 367 -17.71 -24.57 -4.58
N PRO A 368 -16.52 -25.11 -4.75
CA PRO A 368 -15.28 -24.50 -5.26
C PRO A 368 -15.25 -24.35 -6.80
N PHE A 369 -14.61 -23.29 -7.29
CA PHE A 369 -14.28 -23.09 -8.69
C PHE A 369 -12.77 -23.18 -8.87
N TYR A 370 -12.32 -24.09 -9.69
CA TYR A 370 -10.90 -24.33 -9.91
C TYR A 370 -10.39 -23.62 -11.17
N PRO A 371 -9.12 -23.19 -11.20
CA PRO A 371 -8.50 -22.72 -12.45
C PRO A 371 -8.49 -23.85 -13.49
N ASN A 372 -8.61 -23.49 -14.77
CA ASN A 372 -8.61 -24.45 -15.89
C ASN A 372 -7.30 -25.21 -16.01
N THR A 373 -6.19 -24.62 -15.63
CA THR A 373 -4.85 -25.22 -15.67
C THR A 373 -4.38 -25.54 -14.26
N PRO A 374 -3.87 -26.76 -14.01
CA PRO A 374 -3.25 -27.09 -12.74
C PRO A 374 -1.97 -26.28 -12.54
N SER A 375 -1.58 -26.06 -11.28
CA SER A 375 -0.29 -25.46 -10.95
C SER A 375 0.88 -26.30 -11.44
N PHE A 376 2.08 -25.72 -11.50
CA PHE A 376 3.30 -26.46 -11.84
C PHE A 376 3.47 -27.68 -10.93
N PHE A 377 3.36 -27.50 -9.61
CA PHE A 377 3.50 -28.57 -8.63
C PHE A 377 2.46 -29.69 -8.83
N GLU A 378 1.17 -29.33 -8.96
CA GLU A 378 0.09 -30.30 -9.17
C GLU A 378 0.32 -31.12 -10.44
N LYS A 379 0.59 -30.45 -11.56
CA LYS A 379 0.85 -31.08 -12.85
C LYS A 379 2.03 -32.06 -12.78
N HIS A 380 3.15 -31.58 -12.21
CA HIS A 380 4.39 -32.36 -12.18
C HIS A 380 4.31 -33.56 -11.22
N TYR A 381 3.68 -33.37 -10.07
CA TYR A 381 3.43 -34.46 -9.10
C TYR A 381 2.55 -35.55 -9.72
N LEU A 382 1.43 -35.19 -10.34
CA LEU A 382 0.52 -36.17 -10.96
C LEU A 382 1.16 -36.92 -12.14
N GLN A 383 2.03 -36.27 -12.89
CA GLN A 383 2.75 -36.91 -14.02
C GLN A 383 3.86 -37.86 -13.56
N THR A 384 4.46 -37.65 -12.39
CA THR A 384 5.62 -38.44 -11.93
C THR A 384 5.27 -39.40 -10.79
N LEU A 385 4.65 -38.91 -9.74
CA LEU A 385 4.42 -39.65 -8.51
C LEU A 385 2.94 -39.97 -8.25
N GLY A 386 2.02 -39.40 -8.97
CA GLY A 386 0.57 -39.61 -8.82
C GLY A 386 0.01 -40.78 -9.63
N GLN A 387 0.83 -41.55 -10.30
CA GLN A 387 0.40 -42.73 -11.07
C GLN A 387 0.28 -43.96 -10.16
N SER A 388 -0.72 -44.84 -10.44
CA SER A 388 -1.03 -45.98 -9.58
C SER A 388 0.01 -47.14 -9.63
N GLU A 389 0.86 -47.17 -10.64
CA GLU A 389 1.95 -48.14 -10.78
C GLU A 389 3.23 -47.37 -11.17
N VAL A 390 3.98 -46.93 -10.16
CA VAL A 390 5.26 -46.27 -10.36
C VAL A 390 6.37 -47.31 -10.24
N GLU A 391 6.93 -47.73 -11.37
CA GLU A 391 8.21 -48.45 -11.37
C GLU A 391 9.31 -47.54 -10.81
N ASN A 392 10.00 -48.01 -9.75
CA ASN A 392 11.09 -47.29 -9.10
C ASN A 392 10.70 -45.92 -8.53
N GLU A 393 9.85 -45.88 -7.50
CA GLU A 393 9.38 -44.69 -6.77
C GLU A 393 10.52 -43.74 -6.38
N ASP A 394 11.67 -44.28 -5.98
CA ASP A 394 12.83 -43.48 -5.56
C ASP A 394 13.44 -42.68 -6.72
N GLU A 395 13.49 -43.24 -7.88
CA GLU A 395 14.03 -42.54 -9.06
C GLU A 395 13.05 -41.48 -9.58
N GLN A 396 11.75 -41.79 -9.57
CA GLN A 396 10.71 -40.79 -9.90
C GLN A 396 10.71 -39.61 -8.92
N ALA A 397 10.90 -39.88 -7.63
CA ALA A 397 11.03 -38.84 -6.63
C ALA A 397 12.29 -37.99 -6.87
N LYS A 398 13.42 -38.59 -7.28
CA LYS A 398 14.63 -37.84 -7.62
C LYS A 398 14.39 -36.92 -8.82
N ARG A 399 13.73 -37.41 -9.88
CA ARG A 399 13.36 -36.63 -11.07
C ARG A 399 12.40 -35.50 -10.70
N PHE A 400 11.40 -35.79 -9.90
CA PHE A 400 10.45 -34.78 -9.40
C PHE A 400 11.15 -33.67 -8.61
N LEU A 401 12.02 -34.04 -7.65
CA LEU A 401 12.76 -33.08 -6.84
C LEU A 401 13.69 -32.20 -7.69
N LEU A 402 14.38 -32.77 -8.68
CA LEU A 402 15.24 -32.03 -9.58
C LEU A 402 14.45 -31.02 -10.41
N ALA A 403 13.34 -31.43 -11.02
CA ALA A 403 12.52 -30.58 -11.86
C ALA A 403 11.85 -29.45 -11.02
N PHE A 404 11.34 -29.79 -9.83
CA PHE A 404 10.79 -28.81 -8.92
C PHE A 404 11.84 -27.79 -8.45
N THR A 405 13.06 -28.26 -8.11
CA THR A 405 14.14 -27.36 -7.67
C THR A 405 14.56 -26.41 -8.77
N ARG A 406 14.66 -26.90 -10.01
CA ARG A 406 14.99 -26.07 -11.17
C ARG A 406 13.94 -24.98 -11.41
N GLU A 407 12.66 -25.33 -11.34
CA GLU A 407 11.57 -24.35 -11.47
C GLU A 407 11.62 -23.32 -10.32
N ALA A 408 11.76 -23.77 -9.07
CA ALA A 408 11.87 -22.91 -7.90
C ALA A 408 13.10 -21.99 -7.98
N PHE A 409 14.19 -22.42 -8.58
CA PHE A 409 15.41 -21.64 -8.80
C PHE A 409 15.40 -20.85 -10.12
N ARG A 410 14.20 -20.55 -10.64
CA ARG A 410 14.02 -19.67 -11.83
C ARG A 410 14.74 -20.22 -13.06
N GLN A 411 14.56 -21.52 -13.33
CA GLN A 411 15.18 -22.29 -14.44
C GLN A 411 16.70 -22.42 -14.34
N LYS A 412 17.34 -22.07 -13.20
CA LYS A 412 18.75 -22.35 -12.95
C LYS A 412 18.94 -23.80 -12.49
N ASP A 413 19.93 -24.47 -13.02
CA ASP A 413 20.26 -25.82 -12.58
C ASP A 413 20.84 -25.78 -11.16
N PRO A 414 20.29 -26.57 -10.22
CA PRO A 414 20.84 -26.64 -8.88
C PRO A 414 22.21 -27.33 -8.88
N ALA A 415 23.10 -26.90 -7.98
CA ALA A 415 24.37 -27.60 -7.75
C ALA A 415 24.13 -29.09 -7.42
N ALA A 416 24.96 -29.97 -7.97
CA ALA A 416 24.82 -31.41 -7.79
C ALA A 416 24.80 -31.82 -6.31
N GLU A 417 25.65 -31.21 -5.51
CA GLU A 417 25.71 -31.46 -4.06
C GLU A 417 24.44 -31.04 -3.33
N PHE A 418 23.76 -29.98 -3.82
CA PHE A 418 22.50 -29.53 -3.25
C PHE A 418 21.38 -30.55 -3.53
N ILE A 419 21.21 -30.96 -4.77
CA ILE A 419 20.19 -31.93 -5.13
C ILE A 419 20.42 -33.31 -4.49
N ASP A 420 21.68 -33.73 -4.33
CA ASP A 420 22.02 -34.95 -3.63
C ASP A 420 21.65 -34.86 -2.14
N ARG A 421 21.84 -33.72 -1.48
CA ARG A 421 21.39 -33.50 -0.07
C ARG A 421 19.87 -33.57 0.03
N VAL A 422 19.16 -32.89 -0.86
CA VAL A 422 17.69 -32.86 -0.93
C VAL A 422 17.16 -34.31 -1.12
N TYR A 423 17.76 -35.07 -2.01
CA TYR A 423 17.39 -36.45 -2.27
C TYR A 423 17.74 -37.39 -1.10
N LYS A 424 18.86 -37.24 -0.44
CA LYS A 424 19.24 -37.99 0.78
C LYS A 424 18.24 -37.81 1.91
N LEU A 425 17.69 -36.61 2.08
CA LEU A 425 16.63 -36.34 3.06
C LEU A 425 15.36 -37.10 2.72
N PHE A 426 14.96 -37.16 1.46
CA PHE A 426 13.85 -37.97 0.99
C PHE A 426 14.08 -39.46 1.35
N GLN A 427 15.23 -40.02 0.97
CA GLN A 427 15.57 -41.41 1.25
C GLN A 427 15.60 -41.74 2.75
N LEU A 428 16.10 -40.81 3.60
CA LEU A 428 16.10 -40.98 5.04
C LEU A 428 14.67 -41.11 5.60
N ASN A 429 13.75 -40.28 5.12
CA ASN A 429 12.36 -40.33 5.51
C ASN A 429 11.68 -41.65 5.04
N ARG A 430 11.99 -42.11 3.81
CA ARG A 430 11.50 -43.39 3.29
C ARG A 430 12.03 -44.60 4.14
N LYS A 431 13.29 -44.55 4.55
CA LYS A 431 13.87 -45.55 5.46
C LYS A 431 13.14 -45.59 6.82
N ASN A 432 12.64 -44.44 7.29
CA ASN A 432 11.82 -44.35 8.49
C ASN A 432 10.33 -44.72 8.25
N LYS A 433 10.02 -45.39 7.16
CA LYS A 433 8.70 -45.93 6.77
C LYS A 433 7.63 -44.85 6.59
N ARG A 434 8.03 -43.60 6.26
CA ARG A 434 7.09 -42.53 5.90
C ARG A 434 6.58 -42.77 4.47
N SER A 435 5.35 -42.34 4.20
CA SER A 435 4.79 -42.32 2.84
C SER A 435 5.62 -41.38 1.91
N ILE A 436 5.42 -41.47 0.60
CA ILE A 436 6.06 -40.57 -0.38
C ILE A 436 5.79 -39.13 -0.02
N LYS A 437 4.53 -38.74 0.23
CA LYS A 437 4.15 -37.39 0.58
C LYS A 437 4.86 -36.89 1.84
N GLU A 438 4.81 -37.66 2.93
CA GLU A 438 5.51 -37.27 4.15
C GLU A 438 7.03 -37.19 3.97
N SER A 439 7.59 -38.02 3.07
CA SER A 439 9.01 -38.01 2.75
C SER A 439 9.45 -36.81 1.93
N LEU A 440 8.54 -36.18 1.17
CA LEU A 440 8.79 -34.99 0.36
C LEU A 440 8.74 -33.68 1.17
N VAL A 441 8.10 -33.65 2.35
CA VAL A 441 7.90 -32.41 3.13
C VAL A 441 9.23 -31.71 3.42
N THR A 442 10.18 -32.40 4.05
CA THR A 442 11.47 -31.80 4.40
C THR A 442 12.31 -31.38 3.19
N PRO A 443 12.49 -32.22 2.16
CA PRO A 443 13.20 -31.85 0.94
C PRO A 443 12.67 -30.61 0.26
N LEU A 444 11.36 -30.55 0.03
CA LEU A 444 10.73 -29.39 -0.64
C LEU A 444 10.79 -28.13 0.23
N SER A 445 10.62 -28.26 1.55
CA SER A 445 10.78 -27.12 2.47
C SER A 445 12.21 -26.57 2.46
N MET A 446 13.21 -27.44 2.34
CA MET A 446 14.61 -27.04 2.20
C MET A 446 14.86 -26.27 0.90
N VAL A 447 14.23 -26.67 -0.21
CA VAL A 447 14.32 -25.91 -1.48
C VAL A 447 13.76 -24.51 -1.31
N LEU A 448 12.54 -24.36 -0.75
CA LEU A 448 11.84 -23.07 -0.59
C LEU A 448 12.44 -22.16 0.47
N SER A 449 13.31 -22.65 1.33
CA SER A 449 14.04 -21.84 2.34
C SER A 449 15.54 -21.67 2.02
N SER A 450 15.99 -22.20 0.86
CA SER A 450 17.38 -22.10 0.45
C SER A 450 17.74 -20.72 -0.06
N PRO A 451 19.02 -20.30 0.05
CA PRO A 451 19.47 -19.03 -0.52
C PRO A 451 19.14 -18.90 -2.03
N SER A 452 19.31 -19.98 -2.82
CA SER A 452 19.01 -19.97 -4.25
C SER A 452 17.54 -19.71 -4.58
N PHE A 453 16.63 -19.99 -3.64
CA PHE A 453 15.22 -19.61 -3.76
C PHE A 453 14.94 -18.21 -3.25
N LEU A 454 15.46 -17.89 -2.04
CA LEU A 454 15.15 -16.63 -1.36
C LEU A 454 15.84 -15.42 -1.96
N TYR A 455 16.97 -15.59 -2.66
CA TYR A 455 17.73 -14.49 -3.27
C TYR A 455 17.66 -14.52 -4.78
N ILE A 456 17.61 -13.35 -5.39
CA ILE A 456 17.77 -13.19 -6.84
C ILE A 456 19.28 -13.10 -7.08
N MET A 457 19.84 -14.21 -7.56
CA MET A 457 21.26 -14.32 -7.90
C MET A 457 21.42 -14.20 -9.40
N GLU A 458 22.26 -13.28 -9.86
CA GLU A 458 22.69 -13.19 -11.24
C GLU A 458 24.03 -13.93 -11.38
N ASP A 459 24.27 -14.54 -12.53
CA ASP A 459 25.55 -15.19 -12.76
C ASP A 459 26.62 -14.12 -12.92
N SER A 460 27.79 -14.33 -12.29
CA SER A 460 28.91 -13.41 -12.47
C SER A 460 29.26 -13.35 -13.95
N PRO A 461 29.38 -12.14 -14.53
CA PRO A 461 29.71 -12.01 -15.94
C PRO A 461 31.04 -12.70 -16.24
N THR A 462 31.08 -13.48 -17.33
CA THR A 462 32.34 -13.98 -17.87
C THR A 462 33.24 -12.81 -18.23
N THR A 463 34.53 -12.98 -18.16
CA THR A 463 35.51 -11.91 -18.38
C THR A 463 35.25 -11.20 -19.71
N GLY A 464 34.74 -9.95 -19.64
CA GLY A 464 34.40 -9.12 -20.81
C GLY A 464 32.89 -8.91 -21.06
N GLU A 465 31.98 -9.63 -20.41
CA GLU A 465 30.55 -9.37 -20.47
C GLU A 465 30.14 -8.29 -19.45
N GLN A 466 29.37 -7.29 -19.92
CA GLN A 466 28.87 -6.19 -19.08
C GLN A 466 27.36 -6.29 -18.83
N PHE A 467 26.67 -7.25 -19.47
CA PHE A 467 25.21 -7.37 -19.43
C PHE A 467 24.80 -8.75 -18.93
N VAL A 468 23.66 -8.77 -18.23
CA VAL A 468 22.99 -10.01 -17.83
C VAL A 468 22.53 -10.81 -19.06
N SER A 469 22.42 -12.13 -18.91
CA SER A 469 21.86 -12.98 -19.97
C SER A 469 20.40 -12.62 -20.28
N ASP A 470 19.91 -12.95 -21.49
CA ASP A 470 18.51 -12.69 -21.86
C ASP A 470 17.52 -13.42 -20.94
N THR A 471 17.86 -14.56 -20.36
CA THR A 471 17.06 -15.27 -19.36
C THR A 471 17.01 -14.49 -18.06
N GLU A 472 18.12 -13.96 -17.58
CA GLU A 472 18.16 -13.12 -16.38
C GLU A 472 17.44 -11.80 -16.60
N LEU A 473 17.57 -11.19 -17.78
CA LEU A 473 16.81 -10.02 -18.18
C LEU A 473 15.31 -10.29 -18.15
N ALA A 474 14.85 -11.45 -18.63
CA ALA A 474 13.45 -11.85 -18.57
C ALA A 474 12.95 -11.92 -17.10
N HIS A 475 13.73 -12.53 -16.21
CA HIS A 475 13.39 -12.55 -14.77
C HIS A 475 13.41 -11.16 -14.17
N ARG A 476 14.40 -10.32 -14.45
CA ARG A 476 14.49 -8.93 -13.98
C ARG A 476 13.26 -8.12 -14.40
N ILE A 477 12.86 -8.18 -15.68
CA ILE A 477 11.64 -7.54 -16.21
C ILE A 477 10.40 -8.06 -15.49
N SER A 478 10.28 -9.38 -15.31
CA SER A 478 9.10 -9.97 -14.68
C SER A 478 8.98 -9.60 -13.21
N TYR A 479 10.06 -9.66 -12.45
CA TYR A 479 10.05 -9.20 -11.04
C TYR A 479 9.76 -7.70 -10.93
N PHE A 480 10.33 -6.88 -11.80
CA PHE A 480 10.07 -5.45 -11.83
C PHE A 480 8.59 -5.13 -12.07
N LEU A 481 7.97 -5.74 -13.07
CA LEU A 481 6.60 -5.39 -13.48
C LEU A 481 5.50 -6.21 -12.80
N TRP A 482 5.79 -7.47 -12.42
CA TRP A 482 4.80 -8.43 -11.94
C TRP A 482 5.14 -9.04 -10.58
N SER A 483 6.31 -8.74 -10.00
CA SER A 483 6.81 -9.29 -8.73
C SER A 483 6.81 -10.82 -8.68
N ARG A 484 7.11 -11.48 -9.81
CA ARG A 484 7.12 -12.94 -9.94
C ARG A 484 8.13 -13.42 -10.98
N PRO A 485 8.51 -14.70 -11.00
CA PRO A 485 9.38 -15.26 -12.02
C PRO A 485 8.83 -15.05 -13.43
N ALA A 486 9.72 -15.02 -14.43
CA ALA A 486 9.32 -14.95 -15.82
C ALA A 486 8.50 -16.18 -16.22
N ASN A 487 7.40 -15.95 -16.94
CA ASN A 487 6.58 -17.03 -17.47
C ASN A 487 7.19 -17.64 -18.73
N GLY A 488 6.63 -18.78 -19.18
CA GLY A 488 7.14 -19.48 -20.36
C GLY A 488 7.17 -18.64 -21.63
N GLN A 489 6.24 -17.69 -21.82
CA GLN A 489 6.22 -16.81 -23.00
C GLN A 489 7.38 -15.82 -22.97
N LEU A 490 7.66 -15.24 -21.82
CA LEU A 490 8.76 -14.28 -21.65
C LEU A 490 10.12 -14.99 -21.76
N LEU A 491 10.25 -16.19 -21.19
CA LEU A 491 11.46 -17.02 -21.32
C LEU A 491 11.69 -17.47 -22.78
N GLN A 492 10.62 -17.79 -23.52
CA GLN A 492 10.74 -18.10 -24.94
C GLN A 492 11.17 -16.87 -25.76
N ALA A 493 10.64 -15.68 -25.42
CA ALA A 493 11.07 -14.44 -26.06
C ALA A 493 12.55 -14.13 -25.79
N ALA A 494 13.05 -14.45 -24.58
CA ALA A 494 14.46 -14.36 -24.25
C ALA A 494 15.31 -15.34 -25.10
N ALA A 495 14.91 -16.62 -25.15
CA ALA A 495 15.61 -17.62 -25.94
C ALA A 495 15.65 -17.29 -27.45
N ASP A 496 14.62 -16.62 -27.97
CA ASP A 496 14.52 -16.14 -29.34
C ASP A 496 15.31 -14.84 -29.62
N GLY A 497 15.97 -14.24 -28.61
CA GLY A 497 16.69 -12.96 -28.71
C GLY A 497 15.78 -11.72 -28.87
N LYS A 498 14.47 -11.87 -28.68
CA LYS A 498 13.46 -10.80 -28.89
C LYS A 498 13.54 -9.67 -27.85
N LEU A 499 14.15 -9.91 -26.71
CA LEU A 499 14.31 -8.90 -25.67
C LEU A 499 15.39 -7.86 -26.01
N SER A 500 16.28 -8.18 -26.95
CA SER A 500 17.30 -7.27 -27.48
C SER A 500 16.81 -6.43 -28.67
N ASP A 501 15.68 -6.79 -29.29
CA ASP A 501 15.02 -5.99 -30.33
C ASP A 501 14.06 -4.98 -29.71
N PRO A 502 14.29 -3.67 -29.86
CA PRO A 502 13.45 -2.64 -29.25
C PRO A 502 11.97 -2.69 -29.67
N ILE A 503 11.66 -3.10 -30.89
CA ILE A 503 10.28 -3.21 -31.40
C ILE A 503 9.56 -4.37 -30.71
N MET A 504 10.22 -5.52 -30.63
CA MET A 504 9.67 -6.71 -29.99
C MET A 504 9.58 -6.51 -28.47
N LEU A 505 10.61 -5.93 -27.85
CA LEU A 505 10.60 -5.56 -26.43
C LEU A 505 9.41 -4.66 -26.11
N ARG A 506 9.18 -3.60 -26.91
CA ARG A 506 8.03 -2.70 -26.71
C ARG A 506 6.70 -3.45 -26.73
N LYS A 507 6.50 -4.33 -27.71
CA LYS A 507 5.28 -5.13 -27.82
C LYS A 507 5.07 -6.02 -26.61
N ILE A 508 6.12 -6.70 -26.16
CA ILE A 508 6.07 -7.57 -24.95
C ILE A 508 5.71 -6.75 -23.70
N LEU A 509 6.36 -5.61 -23.50
CA LEU A 509 6.09 -4.75 -22.35
C LEU A 509 4.66 -4.18 -22.38
N ASP A 510 4.15 -3.78 -23.53
CA ASP A 510 2.76 -3.32 -23.66
C ASP A 510 1.74 -4.41 -23.31
N GLU A 511 2.00 -5.67 -23.67
CA GLU A 511 1.17 -6.82 -23.28
C GLU A 511 1.28 -7.08 -21.77
N MET A 512 2.49 -7.04 -21.20
CA MET A 512 2.71 -7.22 -19.77
C MET A 512 2.02 -6.14 -18.94
N LEU A 513 2.12 -4.87 -19.33
CA LEU A 513 1.57 -3.74 -18.60
C LEU A 513 0.04 -3.63 -18.72
N LYS A 514 -0.57 -4.24 -19.75
CA LYS A 514 -2.03 -4.40 -19.85
C LYS A 514 -2.56 -5.60 -19.05
N HIS A 515 -1.71 -6.58 -18.75
CA HIS A 515 -2.11 -7.78 -18.04
C HIS A 515 -2.46 -7.45 -16.57
N ARG A 516 -3.37 -8.24 -15.96
CA ARG A 516 -3.78 -8.05 -14.55
C ARG A 516 -2.61 -8.07 -13.55
N ASN A 517 -1.55 -8.81 -13.84
CA ASN A 517 -0.37 -8.91 -12.97
C ASN A 517 0.39 -7.58 -12.84
N SER A 518 0.18 -6.60 -13.75
CA SER A 518 0.76 -5.26 -13.63
C SER A 518 0.25 -4.48 -12.40
N TRP A 519 -0.81 -4.97 -11.74
CA TRP A 519 -1.23 -4.48 -10.43
C TRP A 519 -0.09 -4.47 -9.41
N SER A 520 0.80 -5.46 -9.47
CA SER A 520 1.92 -5.56 -8.54
C SER A 520 2.88 -4.36 -8.59
N LEU A 521 2.93 -3.64 -9.73
CA LEU A 521 3.71 -2.40 -9.84
C LEU A 521 3.06 -1.25 -9.04
N ALA A 522 1.73 -1.19 -9.02
CA ALA A 522 1.00 -0.22 -8.17
C ALA A 522 1.08 -0.61 -6.69
N GLU A 523 0.92 -1.89 -6.37
CA GLU A 523 1.02 -2.42 -5.02
C GLU A 523 2.44 -2.29 -4.45
N GLY A 524 3.47 -2.58 -5.23
CA GLY A 524 4.87 -2.53 -4.84
C GLY A 524 5.48 -1.14 -5.00
N PHE A 525 5.84 -0.77 -6.21
CA PHE A 525 6.55 0.47 -6.49
C PHE A 525 5.78 1.72 -6.04
N PHE A 526 4.55 1.90 -6.58
CA PHE A 526 3.84 3.16 -6.38
C PHE A 526 3.46 3.40 -4.92
N SER A 527 3.08 2.35 -4.19
CA SER A 527 2.76 2.46 -2.75
C SER A 527 3.93 2.99 -1.93
N GLN A 528 5.16 2.59 -2.28
CA GLN A 528 6.37 3.01 -1.60
C GLN A 528 6.82 4.39 -2.07
N TRP A 529 6.79 4.67 -3.38
CA TRP A 529 7.08 6.00 -3.91
C TRP A 529 6.13 7.04 -3.31
N ALA A 530 4.85 6.73 -3.18
CA ALA A 530 3.81 7.59 -2.61
C ALA A 530 3.81 7.62 -1.07
N ASP A 531 4.65 6.81 -0.42
CA ASP A 531 4.73 6.65 1.05
C ASP A 531 3.38 6.31 1.71
N LEU A 532 2.61 5.40 1.10
CA LEU A 532 1.29 5.03 1.61
C LEU A 532 1.33 4.35 2.99
N LYS A 533 2.48 3.84 3.42
CA LYS A 533 2.69 3.34 4.78
C LYS A 533 2.50 4.46 5.81
N ARG A 534 3.03 5.65 5.55
CA ARG A 534 2.83 6.83 6.41
C ARG A 534 1.35 7.19 6.54
N PHE A 535 0.55 7.05 5.48
CA PHE A 535 -0.90 7.26 5.55
C PHE A 535 -1.55 6.32 6.56
N ASP A 536 -1.16 5.04 6.58
CA ASP A 536 -1.72 4.05 7.50
C ASP A 536 -1.33 4.31 8.97
N GLU A 537 -0.20 4.97 9.22
CA GLU A 537 0.33 5.28 10.55
C GLU A 537 -0.31 6.54 11.20
N ILE A 538 -0.94 7.42 10.40
CA ILE A 538 -1.56 8.63 10.94
C ILE A 538 -2.80 8.28 11.76
N ALA A 539 -2.76 8.59 13.05
CA ALA A 539 -3.88 8.39 13.96
C ALA A 539 -4.95 9.47 13.75
N ILE A 540 -6.16 9.05 13.36
CA ILE A 540 -7.35 9.91 13.26
C ILE A 540 -8.32 9.52 14.37
N ASN A 541 -8.88 10.51 15.05
CA ASN A 541 -9.89 10.29 16.08
C ASN A 541 -11.25 9.96 15.45
N GLU A 542 -11.55 8.66 15.27
CA GLU A 542 -12.82 8.19 14.68
C GLU A 542 -14.07 8.70 15.45
N ALA A 543 -13.95 8.98 16.73
CA ALA A 543 -15.07 9.53 17.50
C ALA A 543 -15.39 11.00 17.18
N GLU A 544 -14.44 11.75 16.64
CA GLU A 544 -14.65 13.11 16.13
C GLU A 544 -14.99 13.10 14.64
N HIS A 545 -14.47 12.13 13.90
CA HIS A 545 -14.58 11.98 12.46
C HIS A 545 -15.26 10.67 12.07
N ILE A 546 -16.53 10.51 12.43
CA ILE A 546 -17.30 9.26 12.26
C ILE A 546 -17.40 8.76 10.82
N SER A 547 -17.28 9.66 9.85
CA SER A 547 -17.23 9.31 8.42
C SER A 547 -15.90 8.71 8.00
N PHE A 548 -14.83 8.86 8.81
CA PHE A 548 -13.51 8.34 8.51
C PHE A 548 -13.21 7.12 9.40
N ASN A 549 -13.46 5.96 8.88
CA ASN A 549 -13.24 4.68 9.53
C ASN A 549 -12.23 3.83 8.74
N ASN A 550 -11.93 2.64 9.23
CA ASN A 550 -11.01 1.72 8.56
C ASN A 550 -11.40 1.41 7.10
N GLY A 551 -12.69 1.42 6.77
CA GLY A 551 -13.15 1.22 5.40
C GLY A 551 -12.74 2.37 4.48
N ILE A 552 -12.90 3.62 4.91
CA ILE A 552 -12.45 4.79 4.16
C ILE A 552 -10.91 4.80 4.05
N ARG A 553 -10.20 4.47 5.13
CA ARG A 553 -8.73 4.41 5.12
C ARG A 553 -8.23 3.39 4.09
N GLU A 554 -8.74 2.18 4.13
CA GLU A 554 -8.38 1.12 3.19
C GLU A 554 -8.74 1.50 1.75
N SER A 555 -9.95 2.03 1.54
CA SER A 555 -10.40 2.48 0.22
C SER A 555 -9.55 3.63 -0.34
N ALA A 556 -9.16 4.61 0.50
CA ALA A 556 -8.34 5.74 0.06
C ALA A 556 -6.90 5.32 -0.30
N ARG A 557 -6.33 4.34 0.42
CA ARG A 557 -5.05 3.74 0.06
C ARG A 557 -5.14 3.03 -1.28
N LEU A 558 -6.20 2.24 -1.48
CA LEU A 558 -6.44 1.52 -2.73
C LEU A 558 -6.75 2.48 -3.90
N GLU A 559 -7.44 3.61 -3.67
CA GLU A 559 -7.66 4.65 -4.68
C GLU A 559 -6.36 5.11 -5.33
N ALA A 560 -5.36 5.45 -4.51
CA ALA A 560 -4.06 5.91 -5.01
C ALA A 560 -3.39 4.85 -5.89
N GLN A 561 -3.43 3.58 -5.47
CA GLN A 561 -2.90 2.45 -6.25
C GLN A 561 -3.68 2.23 -7.55
N HIS A 562 -5.01 2.31 -7.51
CA HIS A 562 -5.87 2.14 -8.68
C HIS A 562 -5.70 3.26 -9.70
N ILE A 563 -5.50 4.51 -9.27
CA ILE A 563 -5.19 5.64 -10.16
C ILE A 563 -3.91 5.33 -10.94
N PHE A 564 -2.81 4.98 -10.26
CA PHE A 564 -1.55 4.64 -10.92
C PHE A 564 -1.69 3.42 -11.84
N HIS A 565 -2.39 2.37 -11.42
CA HIS A 565 -2.63 1.20 -12.25
C HIS A 565 -3.44 1.53 -13.51
N ALA A 566 -4.46 2.39 -13.40
CA ALA A 566 -5.21 2.89 -14.56
C ALA A 566 -4.31 3.68 -15.52
N MET A 567 -3.41 4.51 -14.98
CA MET A 567 -2.43 5.23 -15.80
C MET A 567 -1.49 4.28 -16.55
N VAL A 568 -1.01 3.22 -15.89
CA VAL A 568 -0.20 2.17 -16.53
C VAL A 568 -1.00 1.45 -17.62
N LYS A 569 -2.23 1.03 -17.35
CA LYS A 569 -3.06 0.29 -18.31
C LYS A 569 -3.46 1.11 -19.54
N GLU A 570 -3.67 2.39 -19.38
CA GLU A 570 -4.12 3.30 -20.43
C GLU A 570 -2.97 4.08 -21.09
N ASN A 571 -1.74 3.93 -20.62
CA ASN A 571 -0.56 4.71 -21.01
C ASN A 571 -0.78 6.22 -20.88
N ARG A 572 -1.17 6.67 -19.70
CA ARG A 572 -1.45 8.09 -19.45
C ARG A 572 -0.18 8.86 -19.08
N SER A 573 -0.26 10.19 -19.18
CA SER A 573 0.84 11.06 -18.78
C SER A 573 1.04 11.08 -17.26
N LEU A 574 2.28 11.22 -16.79
CA LEU A 574 2.60 11.42 -15.38
C LEU A 574 1.95 12.68 -14.77
N THR A 575 1.60 13.66 -15.60
CA THR A 575 0.86 14.85 -15.17
C THR A 575 -0.51 14.53 -14.58
N ASP A 576 -1.09 13.37 -14.91
CA ASP A 576 -2.33 12.90 -14.30
C ASP A 576 -2.20 12.62 -12.78
N LEU A 577 -0.98 12.49 -12.23
CA LEU A 577 -0.75 12.48 -10.79
C LEU A 577 -0.96 13.86 -10.14
N ILE A 578 -0.85 14.93 -10.92
CA ILE A 578 -1.09 16.32 -10.47
C ILE A 578 -2.55 16.71 -10.73
N ASP A 579 -3.02 16.51 -11.95
CA ASP A 579 -4.34 16.94 -12.40
C ASP A 579 -4.92 15.96 -13.42
N SER A 580 -5.85 15.12 -12.99
CA SER A 580 -6.57 14.19 -13.85
C SER A 580 -8.06 14.54 -13.93
N ASN A 581 -8.68 14.21 -15.06
CA ASN A 581 -10.13 14.32 -15.23
C ASN A 581 -10.91 13.07 -14.75
N PHE A 582 -10.26 12.23 -13.93
CA PHE A 582 -10.85 11.01 -13.39
C PHE A 582 -10.26 10.69 -12.01
N THR A 583 -10.97 9.85 -11.26
CA THR A 583 -10.47 9.09 -10.12
C THR A 583 -10.91 7.64 -10.25
N VAL A 584 -10.41 6.75 -9.39
CA VAL A 584 -10.81 5.33 -9.36
C VAL A 584 -11.21 4.98 -7.93
N ILE A 585 -12.50 4.87 -7.69
CA ILE A 585 -13.11 4.79 -6.36
C ILE A 585 -14.12 3.67 -6.26
N ASN A 586 -14.43 3.26 -5.03
CA ASN A 586 -15.56 2.40 -4.70
C ASN A 586 -16.76 3.22 -4.16
N ASP A 587 -17.87 2.56 -3.87
CA ASP A 587 -19.08 3.15 -3.28
C ASP A 587 -18.82 4.01 -2.04
N LEU A 588 -17.91 3.52 -1.18
CA LEU A 588 -17.62 4.16 0.11
C LEU A 588 -16.89 5.48 -0.08
N LEU A 589 -15.91 5.53 -0.99
CA LEU A 589 -15.22 6.77 -1.36
C LEU A 589 -16.10 7.70 -2.17
N ALA A 590 -16.97 7.17 -3.03
CA ALA A 590 -17.95 7.99 -3.75
C ALA A 590 -18.86 8.74 -2.77
N PHE A 591 -19.33 8.08 -1.72
CA PHE A 591 -20.06 8.72 -0.62
C PHE A 591 -19.20 9.76 0.11
N HIS A 592 -17.94 9.41 0.45
CA HIS A 592 -17.01 10.30 1.14
C HIS A 592 -16.69 11.56 0.33
N TYR A 593 -16.62 11.45 -1.00
CA TYR A 593 -16.32 12.54 -1.93
C TYR A 593 -17.56 13.27 -2.44
N ASN A 594 -18.74 12.79 -2.11
CA ASN A 594 -20.00 13.25 -2.68
C ASN A 594 -20.01 13.19 -4.21
N LEU A 595 -19.57 12.05 -4.75
CA LEU A 595 -19.55 11.73 -6.17
C LEU A 595 -20.59 10.62 -6.47
N GLU A 596 -21.09 10.60 -7.70
CA GLU A 596 -21.89 9.48 -8.19
C GLU A 596 -21.00 8.26 -8.46
N TYR A 597 -21.48 7.08 -8.09
CA TYR A 597 -20.81 5.83 -8.38
C TYR A 597 -21.54 5.12 -9.54
N PRO A 598 -20.84 4.91 -10.69
CA PRO A 598 -21.55 4.50 -11.91
C PRO A 598 -21.77 2.99 -12.00
N ASP A 599 -20.95 2.19 -11.34
CA ASP A 599 -20.96 0.73 -11.47
C ASP A 599 -21.24 0.06 -10.13
N LYS A 600 -22.33 -0.73 -10.09
CA LYS A 600 -22.73 -1.46 -8.87
C LYS A 600 -22.04 -2.82 -8.71
N ASP A 601 -21.42 -3.32 -9.78
CA ASP A 601 -20.80 -4.66 -9.80
C ASP A 601 -19.28 -4.63 -9.63
N SER A 602 -18.67 -3.44 -9.63
CA SER A 602 -17.21 -3.27 -9.47
C SER A 602 -16.85 -2.74 -8.08
N GLU A 603 -15.87 -3.36 -7.43
CA GLU A 603 -15.36 -2.87 -6.15
C GLU A 603 -14.68 -1.49 -6.30
N PHE A 604 -13.96 -1.27 -7.42
CA PHE A 604 -13.37 0.02 -7.79
C PHE A 604 -13.68 0.34 -9.26
N ALA A 605 -14.29 1.48 -9.49
CA ALA A 605 -14.63 1.97 -10.82
C ALA A 605 -13.95 3.30 -11.13
N LYS A 606 -13.58 3.47 -12.41
CA LYS A 606 -13.08 4.75 -12.92
C LYS A 606 -14.26 5.73 -13.06
N VAL A 607 -14.19 6.84 -12.38
CA VAL A 607 -15.22 7.90 -12.35
C VAL A 607 -14.66 9.14 -13.05
N SER A 608 -15.40 9.65 -14.04
CA SER A 608 -15.07 10.92 -14.67
C SER A 608 -15.38 12.08 -13.73
N LEU A 609 -14.47 13.01 -13.59
CA LEU A 609 -14.63 14.17 -12.73
C LEU A 609 -15.20 15.37 -13.52
N PRO A 610 -16.14 16.14 -12.96
CA PRO A 610 -16.59 17.39 -13.55
C PRO A 610 -15.45 18.37 -13.79
N ALA A 611 -15.54 19.20 -14.81
CA ALA A 611 -14.48 20.17 -15.19
C ALA A 611 -14.07 21.12 -14.04
N ASN A 612 -14.96 21.40 -13.10
CA ASN A 612 -14.70 22.23 -11.92
C ASN A 612 -14.47 21.41 -10.64
N SER A 613 -14.25 20.10 -10.75
CA SER A 613 -14.00 19.27 -9.59
C SER A 613 -12.71 19.70 -8.89
N PRO A 614 -12.72 19.87 -7.57
CA PRO A 614 -11.47 20.04 -6.82
C PRO A 614 -10.66 18.74 -6.77
N ARG A 615 -11.26 17.59 -7.13
CA ARG A 615 -10.60 16.29 -7.22
C ARG A 615 -9.83 16.16 -8.51
N GLY A 616 -8.99 15.18 -8.57
CA GLY A 616 -8.12 14.84 -9.69
C GLY A 616 -6.66 14.75 -9.28
N GLY A 617 -5.96 13.79 -9.85
CA GLY A 617 -4.60 13.45 -9.47
C GLY A 617 -4.45 12.86 -8.07
N MET A 618 -3.24 12.43 -7.75
CA MET A 618 -2.88 11.95 -6.42
C MET A 618 -3.04 13.04 -5.35
N ILE A 619 -2.71 14.29 -5.69
CA ILE A 619 -2.80 15.43 -4.76
C ILE A 619 -4.22 15.76 -4.30
N GLY A 620 -5.25 15.24 -5.01
CA GLY A 620 -6.66 15.38 -4.66
C GLY A 620 -7.24 14.19 -3.90
N THR A 621 -6.46 13.13 -3.63
CA THR A 621 -6.91 11.94 -2.90
C THR A 621 -6.90 12.15 -1.40
N THR A 622 -7.80 11.46 -0.70
CA THR A 622 -7.82 11.45 0.78
C THR A 622 -6.49 10.95 1.36
N ALA A 623 -5.86 9.95 0.76
CA ALA A 623 -4.58 9.42 1.25
C ALA A 623 -3.50 10.51 1.29
N PHE A 624 -3.27 11.22 0.18
CA PHE A 624 -2.27 12.29 0.11
C PHE A 624 -2.58 13.46 1.06
N LEU A 625 -3.84 13.89 1.11
CA LEU A 625 -4.27 15.04 1.92
C LEU A 625 -4.22 14.74 3.42
N THR A 626 -4.50 13.48 3.81
CA THR A 626 -4.36 13.03 5.21
C THR A 626 -2.90 12.90 5.61
N MET A 627 -2.01 12.39 4.74
CA MET A 627 -0.55 12.40 4.99
C MET A 627 -0.02 13.81 5.22
N GLY A 628 -0.63 14.81 4.59
CA GLY A 628 -0.37 16.24 4.81
C GLY A 628 -1.05 16.83 6.03
N SER A 629 -1.28 16.03 7.08
CA SER A 629 -1.89 16.45 8.35
C SER A 629 -1.10 15.94 9.55
N ASN A 630 -1.44 16.44 10.74
CA ASN A 630 -0.93 15.91 12.00
C ASN A 630 -1.94 14.97 12.71
N GLY A 631 -2.98 14.51 11.99
CA GLY A 631 -4.05 13.69 12.55
C GLY A 631 -5.19 14.45 13.26
N GLU A 632 -4.99 15.72 13.58
CA GLU A 632 -6.00 16.61 14.20
C GLU A 632 -6.50 17.68 13.23
N ARG A 633 -5.62 18.18 12.36
CA ARG A 633 -5.91 19.21 11.35
C ARG A 633 -4.96 19.13 10.16
N SER A 634 -5.35 19.73 9.03
CA SER A 634 -4.46 19.95 7.88
C SER A 634 -3.22 20.75 8.29
N SER A 635 -2.09 20.50 7.60
CA SER A 635 -0.83 21.19 7.86
C SER A 635 -0.19 21.65 6.55
N PRO A 636 -0.20 22.95 6.22
CA PRO A 636 0.49 23.45 5.04
C PRO A 636 1.97 23.10 5.02
N ILE A 637 2.62 23.07 6.18
CA ILE A 637 4.02 22.70 6.33
C ILE A 637 4.26 21.28 5.82
N ILE A 638 3.49 20.31 6.34
CA ILE A 638 3.64 18.90 5.96
C ILE A 638 3.22 18.69 4.49
N ARG A 639 2.11 19.32 4.04
CA ARG A 639 1.67 19.27 2.63
C ARG A 639 2.71 19.83 1.68
N GLY A 640 3.30 20.96 2.04
CA GLY A 640 4.35 21.61 1.26
C GLY A 640 5.61 20.75 1.16
N ALA A 641 6.03 20.14 2.26
CA ALA A 641 7.17 19.22 2.30
C ALA A 641 6.92 17.98 1.41
N LEU A 642 5.74 17.36 1.50
CA LEU A 642 5.37 16.22 0.65
C LEU A 642 5.35 16.58 -0.84
N LEU A 643 4.82 17.76 -1.19
CA LEU A 643 4.80 18.22 -2.58
C LEU A 643 6.22 18.46 -3.09
N MET A 644 7.07 19.05 -2.26
CA MET A 644 8.47 19.32 -2.61
C MET A 644 9.23 18.02 -2.83
N GLU A 645 9.09 17.05 -1.94
CA GLU A 645 9.72 15.74 -2.02
C GLU A 645 9.24 14.93 -3.24
N LYS A 646 7.93 14.71 -3.36
CA LYS A 646 7.39 13.77 -4.36
C LYS A 646 7.25 14.39 -5.76
N PHE A 647 6.83 15.66 -5.86
CA PHE A 647 6.51 16.29 -7.15
C PHE A 647 7.58 17.25 -7.67
N LEU A 648 8.39 17.83 -6.79
CA LEU A 648 9.48 18.73 -7.17
C LEU A 648 10.87 18.09 -6.99
N HIS A 649 10.92 16.81 -6.65
CA HIS A 649 12.16 16.03 -6.53
C HIS A 649 13.22 16.70 -5.65
N ARG A 650 12.80 17.19 -4.48
CA ARG A 650 13.64 17.91 -3.55
C ARG A 650 13.25 17.59 -2.11
N GLU A 651 14.15 16.99 -1.38
CA GLU A 651 13.96 16.72 0.04
C GLU A 651 14.07 17.99 0.87
N PRO A 652 13.10 18.27 1.76
CA PRO A 652 13.23 19.35 2.73
C PRO A 652 14.37 19.02 3.70
N SER A 653 15.20 20.01 4.02
CA SER A 653 16.24 19.83 5.07
C SER A 653 15.57 19.45 6.40
N PRO A 654 16.13 18.50 7.17
CA PRO A 654 15.59 18.15 8.47
C PRO A 654 15.57 19.35 9.41
N PRO A 655 14.55 19.46 10.30
CA PRO A 655 14.50 20.58 11.23
C PRO A 655 15.72 20.56 12.16
N PRO A 656 16.29 21.73 12.50
CA PRO A 656 17.38 21.81 13.46
C PRO A 656 16.97 21.18 14.81
N PRO A 657 17.88 20.58 15.56
CA PRO A 657 17.60 20.05 16.87
C PRO A 657 17.06 21.16 17.82
N ASN A 658 16.04 20.88 18.60
CA ASN A 658 15.37 21.78 19.54
C ASN A 658 14.52 22.89 18.93
N VAL A 659 13.96 22.70 17.73
CA VAL A 659 12.92 23.58 17.23
C VAL A 659 11.66 23.40 18.12
N PRO A 660 11.17 24.47 18.78
CA PRO A 660 9.93 24.37 19.54
C PRO A 660 8.79 23.98 18.58
N GLU A 661 7.96 23.03 19.00
CA GLU A 661 6.70 22.81 18.31
C GLU A 661 5.97 24.15 18.12
N LEU A 662 5.18 24.26 17.04
CA LEU A 662 4.30 25.41 16.80
C LEU A 662 3.38 25.64 18.02
N ALA A 663 3.96 26.18 19.08
CA ALA A 663 3.19 26.55 20.24
C ALA A 663 2.24 27.69 19.85
N LEU A 664 0.95 27.46 20.10
CA LEU A 664 -0.09 28.49 20.02
C LEU A 664 0.23 29.55 21.07
N ALA A 665 1.10 30.49 20.70
CA ALA A 665 1.56 31.54 21.60
C ALA A 665 0.54 32.68 21.76
N SER A 666 -0.71 32.52 21.29
CA SER A 666 -1.74 33.53 21.40
C SER A 666 -3.02 32.99 22.03
N ASP A 667 -3.60 33.75 22.95
CA ASP A 667 -4.94 33.46 23.50
C ASP A 667 -6.05 33.76 22.47
N GLU A 668 -5.73 34.36 21.32
CA GLU A 668 -6.65 34.62 20.23
C GLU A 668 -6.64 33.44 19.23
N PRO A 669 -7.81 33.06 18.70
CA PRO A 669 -7.92 32.02 17.69
C PRO A 669 -7.37 32.53 16.37
N LEU A 670 -6.25 31.97 15.91
CA LEU A 670 -5.59 32.27 14.65
C LEU A 670 -5.94 31.22 13.57
N SER A 671 -5.99 31.65 12.32
CA SER A 671 -6.05 30.78 11.16
C SER A 671 -4.76 29.96 11.01
N VAL A 672 -4.84 28.84 10.30
CA VAL A 672 -3.66 28.02 9.97
C VAL A 672 -2.58 28.88 9.29
N LYS A 673 -2.98 29.75 8.35
CA LYS A 673 -2.06 30.65 7.66
C LYS A 673 -1.39 31.65 8.62
N GLU A 674 -2.16 32.30 9.53
CA GLU A 674 -1.61 33.23 10.51
C GLU A 674 -0.61 32.57 11.45
N ILE A 675 -0.85 31.32 11.85
CA ILE A 675 0.06 30.53 12.68
C ILE A 675 1.39 30.30 11.95
N VAL A 676 1.33 29.87 10.68
CA VAL A 676 2.52 29.63 9.85
C VAL A 676 3.26 30.93 9.56
N ASP A 677 2.55 32.02 9.23
CA ASP A 677 3.15 33.33 8.99
C ASP A 677 3.85 33.88 10.25
N LEU A 678 3.31 33.61 11.45
CA LEU A 678 3.98 33.96 12.71
C LEU A 678 5.26 33.16 12.94
N HIS A 679 5.26 31.87 12.59
CA HIS A 679 6.44 31.02 12.70
C HIS A 679 7.57 31.52 11.78
N ARG A 680 7.23 31.94 10.57
CA ARG A 680 8.17 32.47 9.55
C ARG A 680 8.78 33.82 9.89
N LYS A 681 8.28 34.55 10.88
CA LYS A 681 8.89 35.83 11.32
C LYS A 681 10.29 35.67 11.90
N LYS A 682 10.65 34.47 12.34
CA LYS A 682 12.02 34.15 12.78
C LYS A 682 12.86 33.78 11.55
N ALA A 683 13.95 34.51 11.31
CA ALA A 683 14.84 34.33 10.15
C ALA A 683 15.32 32.87 10.00
N GLN A 684 15.66 32.22 11.12
CA GLN A 684 16.08 30.83 11.17
C GLN A 684 14.99 29.84 10.65
N CYS A 685 13.72 30.14 10.90
CA CYS A 685 12.60 29.30 10.41
C CYS A 685 12.25 29.65 8.97
N ALA A 686 12.33 30.93 8.61
CA ALA A 686 11.98 31.43 7.27
C ALA A 686 12.84 30.80 6.17
N SER A 687 14.12 30.52 6.44
CA SER A 687 15.06 29.97 5.43
C SER A 687 14.55 28.66 4.79
N CYS A 688 13.96 27.76 5.58
CA CYS A 688 13.39 26.51 5.08
C CYS A 688 11.90 26.68 4.70
N HIS A 689 11.11 27.33 5.57
CA HIS A 689 9.66 27.43 5.39
C HIS A 689 9.21 28.26 4.17
N ASN A 690 10.05 29.17 3.69
CA ASN A 690 9.79 29.91 2.45
C ASN A 690 9.77 29.02 1.20
N SER A 691 10.45 27.86 1.24
CA SER A 691 10.53 26.95 0.10
C SER A 691 9.33 25.99 -0.02
N PHE A 692 8.68 25.61 1.09
CA PHE A 692 7.61 24.59 1.04
C PHE A 692 6.24 25.07 1.57
N ASP A 693 6.16 25.97 2.55
CA ASP A 693 4.88 26.44 3.07
C ASP A 693 3.94 27.03 2.00
N PRO A 694 4.44 27.84 1.04
CA PRO A 694 3.60 28.37 -0.02
C PRO A 694 2.92 27.27 -0.85
N LEU A 695 3.60 26.16 -1.08
CA LEU A 695 3.06 25.01 -1.81
C LEU A 695 1.91 24.36 -1.02
N GLY A 696 2.07 24.21 0.29
CA GLY A 696 1.04 23.60 1.13
C GLY A 696 -0.24 24.43 1.21
N PHE A 697 -0.14 25.76 1.15
CA PHE A 697 -1.34 26.62 1.10
C PHE A 697 -2.21 26.38 -0.13
N GLY A 698 -1.66 25.90 -1.25
CA GLY A 698 -2.40 25.52 -2.45
C GLY A 698 -3.46 24.45 -2.22
N LEU A 699 -3.32 23.64 -1.16
CA LEU A 699 -4.22 22.53 -0.83
C LEU A 699 -5.08 22.80 0.42
N GLU A 700 -5.07 23.98 1.03
CA GLU A 700 -5.77 24.24 2.31
C GLU A 700 -7.29 24.26 2.22
N ASN A 701 -7.87 24.38 1.04
CA ASN A 701 -9.30 24.13 0.85
C ASN A 701 -9.70 22.67 1.15
N PHE A 702 -8.75 21.75 1.21
CA PHE A 702 -9.03 20.39 1.71
C PHE A 702 -8.74 20.31 3.21
N ASP A 703 -9.67 19.76 3.95
CA ASP A 703 -9.46 19.43 5.36
C ASP A 703 -8.48 18.23 5.54
N LEU A 704 -8.31 17.76 6.77
CA LEU A 704 -7.41 16.63 7.05
C LEU A 704 -7.88 15.29 6.47
N LEU A 705 -9.17 15.15 6.15
CA LEU A 705 -9.77 13.96 5.56
C LEU A 705 -9.95 14.08 4.04
N GLY A 706 -9.40 15.14 3.45
CA GLY A 706 -9.53 15.40 2.03
C GLY A 706 -10.91 15.90 1.62
N GLN A 707 -11.73 16.40 2.53
CA GLN A 707 -13.03 17.00 2.20
C GLN A 707 -12.85 18.47 1.84
N TRP A 708 -13.57 18.93 0.81
CA TRP A 708 -13.49 20.34 0.38
C TRP A 708 -14.21 21.25 1.36
N ARG A 709 -13.59 22.41 1.67
CA ARG A 709 -14.13 23.46 2.51
C ARG A 709 -13.73 24.84 1.98
N ASP A 710 -14.64 25.79 2.04
CA ASP A 710 -14.38 27.19 1.65
C ASP A 710 -14.04 28.07 2.87
N GLU A 711 -14.37 27.59 4.07
CA GLU A 711 -14.17 28.29 5.33
C GLU A 711 -13.50 27.38 6.37
N GLU A 712 -12.66 27.97 7.20
CA GLU A 712 -12.16 27.34 8.43
C GLU A 712 -12.84 27.92 9.66
N THR A 713 -13.01 27.07 10.68
CA THR A 713 -13.61 27.44 11.95
C THR A 713 -12.53 27.74 12.97
N LEU A 714 -12.41 28.98 13.36
CA LEU A 714 -11.52 29.41 14.44
C LEU A 714 -12.19 29.11 15.79
N GLY A 715 -11.54 28.33 16.62
CA GLY A 715 -12.01 27.97 17.96
C GLY A 715 -10.87 27.91 18.95
N ASN A 716 -11.12 28.16 20.23
CA ASN A 716 -10.15 27.94 21.30
C ASN A 716 -9.82 26.44 21.41
N VAL A 717 -8.73 26.02 20.83
CA VAL A 717 -8.13 24.71 21.04
C VAL A 717 -7.40 24.76 22.37
N GLY A 718 -7.93 24.14 23.42
CA GLY A 718 -7.10 23.90 24.60
C GLY A 718 -7.69 24.07 25.99
N LYS A 719 -8.96 24.45 26.19
CA LYS A 719 -9.56 24.45 27.53
C LYS A 719 -10.88 23.66 27.59
N LYS A 720 -10.81 22.40 28.01
CA LYS A 720 -11.94 21.49 28.23
C LYS A 720 -12.94 21.96 29.30
N ASN A 721 -12.73 23.10 30.03
CA ASN A 721 -13.48 23.46 31.21
C ASN A 721 -14.14 24.83 31.20
N SER A 722 -14.51 25.43 30.05
CA SER A 722 -15.32 26.65 30.10
C SER A 722 -16.81 26.35 29.85
N LYS A 723 -17.63 26.54 30.89
CA LYS A 723 -19.11 26.51 30.87
C LYS A 723 -19.76 27.66 30.05
N LYS A 724 -19.00 28.53 29.42
CA LYS A 724 -19.51 29.59 28.53
C LYS A 724 -19.41 29.09 27.08
N GLY A 725 -20.51 29.12 26.35
CA GLY A 725 -20.61 28.72 24.96
C GLY A 725 -19.46 29.29 24.11
N LYS A 726 -18.73 28.40 23.40
CA LYS A 726 -17.62 28.77 22.54
C LYS A 726 -18.12 29.67 21.41
N LYS A 727 -17.66 30.92 21.36
CA LYS A 727 -17.82 31.74 20.15
C LYS A 727 -16.84 31.17 19.10
N THR A 728 -17.36 30.45 18.13
CA THR A 728 -16.62 30.05 16.92
C THR A 728 -16.76 31.15 15.85
N LYS A 729 -15.66 31.52 15.21
CA LYS A 729 -15.67 32.45 14.08
C LYS A 729 -15.31 31.66 12.83
N ARG A 730 -16.09 31.77 11.77
CA ARG A 730 -15.74 31.22 10.45
C ARG A 730 -15.04 32.28 9.63
N ILE A 731 -13.97 31.92 8.96
CA ILE A 731 -13.23 32.79 8.06
C ILE A 731 -12.97 32.07 6.73
N PRO A 732 -12.94 32.77 5.59
CA PRO A 732 -12.58 32.22 4.31
C PRO A 732 -11.16 31.66 4.31
N ILE A 733 -10.96 30.50 3.67
CA ILE A 733 -9.64 29.91 3.50
C ILE A 733 -8.84 30.71 2.46
N GLN A 734 -7.57 30.91 2.73
CA GLN A 734 -6.64 31.63 1.87
C GLN A 734 -5.67 30.65 1.17
N ALA A 735 -6.15 29.90 0.18
CA ALA A 735 -5.36 28.98 -0.63
C ALA A 735 -4.60 29.74 -1.74
N LYS A 736 -3.71 30.64 -1.35
CA LYS A 736 -2.88 31.45 -2.27
C LYS A 736 -1.42 31.47 -1.83
N GLY A 737 -0.53 31.49 -2.78
CA GLY A 737 0.91 31.49 -2.54
C GLY A 737 1.71 31.89 -3.80
N VAL A 738 3.01 31.58 -3.75
CA VAL A 738 3.95 31.81 -4.85
C VAL A 738 4.82 30.56 -4.94
N PHE A 739 5.06 30.06 -6.14
CA PHE A 739 6.00 28.96 -6.35
C PHE A 739 7.42 29.44 -6.02
N PRO A 740 8.16 28.76 -5.12
CA PRO A 740 9.44 29.27 -4.59
C PRO A 740 10.49 29.54 -5.67
N ASN A 741 10.59 28.67 -6.67
CA ASN A 741 11.66 28.73 -7.67
C ASN A 741 11.36 29.64 -8.86
N SER A 742 10.10 29.78 -9.22
CA SER A 742 9.68 30.56 -10.41
C SER A 742 9.06 31.92 -10.08
N ASN A 743 8.84 32.20 -8.79
CA ASN A 743 8.08 33.36 -8.32
C ASN A 743 6.69 33.50 -8.98
N ARG A 744 6.16 32.42 -9.57
CA ARG A 744 4.83 32.38 -10.16
C ARG A 744 3.76 32.42 -9.07
N PRO A 745 2.89 33.43 -9.00
CA PRO A 745 1.81 33.47 -8.03
C PRO A 745 0.67 32.52 -8.43
N PHE A 746 -0.05 31.99 -7.43
CA PHE A 746 -1.33 31.29 -7.60
C PHE A 746 -2.34 31.79 -6.57
N LYS A 747 -3.63 31.81 -6.95
CA LYS A 747 -4.74 32.34 -6.14
C LYS A 747 -5.76 31.28 -5.76
N ASN A 748 -5.69 30.10 -6.37
CA ASN A 748 -6.64 29.00 -6.20
C ASN A 748 -5.99 27.68 -6.61
N LEU A 749 -6.67 26.56 -6.34
CA LEU A 749 -6.21 25.20 -6.63
C LEU A 749 -5.90 24.98 -8.12
N ARG A 750 -6.69 25.55 -9.04
CA ARG A 750 -6.46 25.40 -10.48
C ARG A 750 -5.13 26.02 -10.89
N GLU A 751 -4.90 27.28 -10.54
CA GLU A 751 -3.63 27.96 -10.83
C GLU A 751 -2.43 27.26 -10.15
N PHE A 752 -2.66 26.69 -8.96
CA PHE A 752 -1.67 25.89 -8.26
C PHE A 752 -1.31 24.61 -9.04
N ARG A 753 -2.30 23.83 -9.53
CA ARG A 753 -2.06 22.63 -10.36
C ARG A 753 -1.33 22.98 -11.66
N GLU A 754 -1.77 24.05 -12.35
CA GLU A 754 -1.09 24.54 -13.56
C GLU A 754 0.39 24.85 -13.27
N GLY A 755 0.68 25.47 -12.13
CA GLY A 755 2.05 25.74 -11.70
C GLY A 755 2.87 24.48 -11.41
N LEU A 756 2.27 23.44 -10.83
CA LEU A 756 2.93 22.14 -10.64
C LEU A 756 3.21 21.45 -11.99
N VAL A 757 2.27 21.52 -12.94
CA VAL A 757 2.43 20.96 -14.28
C VAL A 757 3.58 21.62 -15.04
N ASP A 758 3.84 22.93 -14.84
CA ASP A 758 5.01 23.58 -15.44
C ASP A 758 6.34 22.97 -14.95
N HIS A 759 6.33 22.33 -13.77
CA HIS A 759 7.49 21.63 -13.19
C HIS A 759 7.45 20.10 -13.39
N LYS A 760 6.64 19.60 -14.33
CA LYS A 760 6.46 18.15 -14.59
C LYS A 760 7.76 17.37 -14.83
N HIS A 761 8.80 18.03 -15.37
CA HIS A 761 10.11 17.40 -15.58
C HIS A 761 10.75 16.93 -14.28
N LEU A 762 10.50 17.60 -13.15
CA LEU A 762 10.97 17.20 -11.83
C LEU A 762 10.19 15.95 -11.33
N LEU A 763 8.87 15.90 -11.55
CA LEU A 763 8.06 14.72 -11.28
C LEU A 763 8.53 13.52 -12.13
N THR A 764 8.77 13.74 -13.42
CA THR A 764 9.30 12.70 -14.32
C THR A 764 10.62 12.15 -13.80
N ARG A 765 11.52 13.02 -13.32
CA ARG A 765 12.78 12.61 -12.71
C ARG A 765 12.56 11.79 -11.44
N SER A 766 11.75 12.27 -10.50
CA SER A 766 11.41 11.57 -9.25
C SER A 766 10.88 10.15 -9.51
N ILE A 767 9.94 10.01 -10.45
CA ILE A 767 9.38 8.70 -10.84
C ILE A 767 10.43 7.84 -11.55
N SER A 768 11.28 8.43 -12.41
CA SER A 768 12.31 7.69 -13.14
C SER A 768 13.37 7.11 -12.21
N GLU A 769 13.86 7.90 -11.27
CA GLU A 769 14.82 7.44 -10.25
C GLU A 769 14.21 6.36 -9.36
N GLY A 770 12.97 6.57 -8.92
CA GLY A 770 12.27 5.57 -8.13
C GLY A 770 12.06 4.25 -8.87
N LEU A 771 11.57 4.27 -10.12
CA LEU A 771 11.38 3.07 -10.94
C LEU A 771 12.70 2.36 -11.22
N LEU A 772 13.76 3.12 -11.48
CA LEU A 772 15.07 2.55 -11.75
C LEU A 772 15.66 1.89 -10.50
N SER A 773 15.59 2.55 -9.34
CA SER A 773 16.02 1.99 -8.05
C SER A 773 15.24 0.73 -7.71
N TYR A 774 13.92 0.77 -7.82
CA TYR A 774 13.03 -0.37 -7.58
C TYR A 774 13.32 -1.55 -8.52
N GLY A 775 13.54 -1.28 -9.81
CA GLY A 775 13.80 -2.30 -10.84
C GLY A 775 15.19 -2.92 -10.77
N LEU A 776 16.21 -2.13 -10.41
CA LEU A 776 17.58 -2.59 -10.22
C LEU A 776 17.80 -3.26 -8.85
N GLY A 777 16.95 -2.96 -7.84
CA GLY A 777 17.10 -3.46 -6.48
C GLY A 777 18.29 -2.85 -5.72
N ARG A 778 18.68 -1.62 -6.07
CA ARG A 778 19.73 -0.86 -5.41
C ARG A 778 19.45 0.63 -5.39
N HIS A 779 20.14 1.35 -4.56
CA HIS A 779 20.08 2.81 -4.56
C HIS A 779 20.63 3.41 -5.87
N ILE A 780 20.09 4.58 -6.22
CA ILE A 780 20.59 5.38 -7.31
C ILE A 780 21.86 6.12 -6.87
N GLU A 781 22.93 5.95 -7.63
CA GLU A 781 24.20 6.60 -7.38
C GLU A 781 24.41 7.81 -8.30
N PHE A 782 25.43 8.62 -7.97
CA PHE A 782 25.82 9.73 -8.84
C PHE A 782 26.21 9.25 -10.25
N ALA A 783 26.76 8.05 -10.36
CA ALA A 783 27.11 7.41 -11.63
C ALA A 783 25.89 7.16 -12.55
N ASP A 784 24.70 6.99 -11.98
CA ASP A 784 23.46 6.69 -12.70
C ASP A 784 22.79 7.96 -13.28
N GLN A 785 23.20 9.13 -12.82
CA GLN A 785 22.56 10.41 -13.13
C GLN A 785 22.54 10.73 -14.64
N GLN A 786 23.58 10.30 -15.38
CA GLN A 786 23.59 10.48 -16.84
C GLN A 786 22.50 9.61 -17.51
N ALA A 787 22.34 8.36 -17.07
CA ALA A 787 21.32 7.46 -17.59
C ALA A 787 19.92 8.00 -17.31
N ILE A 788 19.70 8.54 -16.12
CA ILE A 788 18.43 9.17 -15.73
C ILE A 788 18.13 10.39 -16.60
N ASP A 789 19.11 11.24 -16.85
CA ASP A 789 18.97 12.41 -17.73
C ASP A 789 18.56 12.00 -19.16
N GLU A 790 19.16 10.93 -19.70
CA GLU A 790 18.84 10.37 -21.02
C GLU A 790 17.41 9.75 -21.03
N ILE A 791 17.05 8.98 -20.02
CA ILE A 791 15.71 8.39 -19.85
C ILE A 791 14.64 9.49 -19.79
N CYS A 792 14.85 10.53 -18.96
CA CYS A 792 13.91 11.63 -18.80
C CYS A 792 13.76 12.42 -20.11
N THR A 793 14.85 12.66 -20.84
CA THR A 793 14.83 13.36 -22.13
C THR A 793 14.01 12.58 -23.16
N ASN A 794 14.20 11.27 -23.22
CA ASN A 794 13.45 10.41 -24.12
C ASN A 794 11.96 10.33 -23.75
N ALA A 795 11.64 10.22 -22.45
CA ALA A 795 10.27 10.22 -21.97
C ALA A 795 9.55 11.54 -22.27
N ALA A 796 10.22 12.68 -22.13
CA ALA A 796 9.65 13.99 -22.44
C ALA A 796 9.21 14.11 -23.92
N SER A 797 9.92 13.44 -24.82
CA SER A 797 9.56 13.39 -26.25
C SER A 797 8.24 12.65 -26.53
N ASN A 798 7.75 11.85 -25.57
CA ASN A 798 6.54 11.05 -25.63
C ASN A 798 5.46 11.53 -24.62
N ASN A 799 5.40 12.82 -24.30
CA ASN A 799 4.47 13.43 -23.34
C ASN A 799 4.52 12.80 -21.93
N GLU A 800 5.65 12.30 -21.50
CA GLU A 800 5.89 11.64 -20.20
C GLU A 800 4.83 10.56 -19.90
N GLN A 801 4.47 9.76 -20.88
CA GLN A 801 3.52 8.64 -20.68
C GLN A 801 4.17 7.50 -19.89
N VAL A 802 3.44 6.92 -18.96
CA VAL A 802 3.98 5.96 -17.98
C VAL A 802 4.62 4.73 -18.63
N ARG A 803 3.96 4.12 -19.66
CA ARG A 803 4.54 2.95 -20.33
C ARG A 803 5.75 3.30 -21.19
N ASP A 804 5.79 4.51 -21.74
CA ASP A 804 6.93 4.98 -22.51
C ASP A 804 8.14 5.18 -21.60
N LEU A 805 7.94 5.74 -20.41
CA LEU A 805 8.98 5.85 -19.40
C LEU A 805 9.51 4.48 -18.96
N ILE A 806 8.62 3.53 -18.65
CA ILE A 806 9.01 2.15 -18.29
C ILE A 806 9.79 1.49 -19.41
N PHE A 807 9.37 1.68 -20.67
CA PHE A 807 10.09 1.19 -21.83
C PHE A 807 11.49 1.79 -21.95
N GLU A 808 11.63 3.11 -21.82
CA GLU A 808 12.94 3.77 -21.88
C GLU A 808 13.89 3.29 -20.77
N ILE A 809 13.36 3.03 -19.56
CA ILE A 809 14.15 2.44 -18.45
C ILE A 809 14.64 1.03 -18.83
N ILE A 810 13.76 0.13 -19.25
CA ILE A 810 14.10 -1.27 -19.52
C ILE A 810 15.01 -1.40 -20.74
N LYS A 811 14.82 -0.55 -21.74
CA LYS A 811 15.65 -0.49 -22.95
C LYS A 811 17.04 0.03 -22.67
N HIS A 812 17.20 0.92 -21.66
CA HIS A 812 18.46 1.57 -21.39
C HIS A 812 19.53 0.57 -20.92
N PRO A 813 20.80 0.69 -21.38
CA PRO A 813 21.89 -0.22 -20.99
C PRO A 813 22.05 -0.41 -19.48
N ILE A 814 21.76 0.61 -18.66
CA ILE A 814 21.85 0.54 -17.20
C ILE A 814 20.97 -0.56 -16.61
N PHE A 815 19.77 -0.76 -17.15
CA PHE A 815 18.83 -1.78 -16.68
C PHE A 815 19.28 -3.20 -17.03
N ARG A 816 20.11 -3.33 -18.07
CA ARG A 816 20.62 -4.60 -18.57
C ARG A 816 22.03 -4.92 -18.05
N ARG A 817 22.70 -3.96 -17.43
CA ARG A 817 24.05 -4.16 -16.92
C ARG A 817 24.05 -5.16 -15.77
N SER A 818 25.06 -6.04 -15.74
CA SER A 818 25.36 -6.86 -14.57
C SER A 818 26.16 -5.98 -13.60
N ASP A 819 25.59 -5.71 -12.46
CA ASP A 819 26.26 -4.95 -11.41
C ASP A 819 27.25 -5.85 -10.66
N LYS A 820 28.30 -5.27 -10.10
CA LYS A 820 29.24 -6.02 -9.26
C LYS A 820 28.54 -6.35 -7.95
N THR A 821 28.45 -7.63 -7.61
CA THR A 821 28.05 -8.08 -6.27
C THR A 821 29.26 -8.03 -5.35
N GLU A 822 29.20 -7.24 -4.27
CA GLU A 822 30.16 -7.34 -3.18
C GLU A 822 30.03 -8.65 -2.38
#